data_51bb304cbc0292e6ffc597574f80a52b
#
_entry.id   51bb304cbc0292e6ffc597574f80a52b
#
_cell.length_a   1.000
_cell.length_b   1.000
_cell.length_c   1.000
_cell.angle_alpha   90.00
_cell.angle_beta   90.00
_cell.angle_gamma   90.00
#
_symmetry.space_group_name_H-M   'P 1'
#
loop_
_entity.id
_entity.type
_entity.pdbx_description
1 polymer ?
#
loop_
_entity_poly.entity_id
_entity_poly.type
_entity_poly.pdbx_seq_one_letter_code
_entity_poly.pdbx_strand_id
1 'polypeptide(L)'
;MSMPGHGMGAGGPGGQFGSVMRSMRRDDSVKGQHVTRGTARRMFRFARPYRGILTWFLVLVTVEAVIGIINPLLFGSIVNSLASSHPSKQLVITLSLVAGAVAVVDTALSIGIRYVSASVGEGLIYDMRSQVFEHIQKMPIAFFTRTQTGALISRLNNDVIGAQQAFTDTLSSVVSNLISVTLVLVVMFALSWQITLISLVILPIFVIPAKRVGRRLSVITRESYGINAEMNNTMNERFNVSGALLVKLFGRPEEERDAFTSKAGRVRDIGVTQAMYARFFIAALSLTAALATAVVYGWGGVQAIDGALRVGTVVALAAYLVRLYGPLTALSNVQIDVMTALVSFDRVFEVLDLPPMIVDADDARPVPPGPATIEFDHVDFRYPTAEEVSLASLESVAVLDTTASAPVLFDVTFTVQPGQLVALVGPSGAGKTTISQLLPRLYDVQSGAIRINGLDIRHAALSSLTATVGVVTQDAHLFHDSIRSNLLYARPGATVAELDAALAGAQIATMVDTLPDGLDTVVGDRGYRLSGGEKQRLAIARLLLKAPEIVVLDEATAHLDSESEAAVQLALATALEGRTSLVIAHRLSTVREADQILVLDHGRIVERGRHEDLLADGGLYAELYRIQFEGQDAERVEEAS
;
A
#
# COMPACT_ATOMS: atom_id res chain seq x y z
N MET A 1 3.49 29.73 1.62
CA MET A 1 4.95 29.85 1.48
C MET A 1 5.56 29.73 2.86
N SER A 2 5.87 28.50 3.29
CA SER A 2 6.66 28.22 4.49
C SER A 2 7.30 26.86 4.29
N MET A 3 8.62 26.86 4.07
CA MET A 3 9.46 25.66 3.92
C MET A 3 9.63 24.97 5.27
N PRO A 4 9.59 23.63 5.33
CA PRO A 4 10.05 22.91 6.52
C PRO A 4 11.58 22.81 6.49
N GLY A 5 12.21 23.32 7.55
CA GLY A 5 13.65 23.30 7.75
C GLY A 5 14.20 21.87 7.90
N HIS A 6 15.12 21.51 7.02
CA HIS A 6 15.97 20.34 7.17
C HIS A 6 17.06 20.62 8.22
N GLY A 7 16.88 20.09 9.42
CA GLY A 7 17.94 20.05 10.43
C GLY A 7 19.06 19.08 10.01
N MET A 8 20.20 19.64 9.59
CA MET A 8 21.46 18.90 9.49
C MET A 8 21.91 18.47 10.90
N GLY A 9 21.74 17.21 11.24
CA GLY A 9 22.29 16.60 12.45
C GLY A 9 23.74 16.20 12.23
N ALA A 10 24.67 17.00 12.76
CA ALA A 10 26.06 16.63 12.89
C ALA A 10 26.21 15.30 13.64
N GLY A 11 27.15 14.43 13.19
CA GLY A 11 27.44 13.13 13.77
C GLY A 11 28.10 13.21 15.17
N GLY A 12 27.27 13.55 16.18
CA GLY A 12 27.61 13.43 17.59
C GLY A 12 26.97 12.13 18.17
N PRO A 13 27.18 11.82 19.47
CA PRO A 13 26.61 10.64 20.14
C PRO A 13 25.10 10.43 19.97
N GLY A 14 24.38 11.40 19.42
CA GLY A 14 22.95 11.34 19.10
C GLY A 14 22.58 10.44 17.90
N GLY A 15 23.50 10.17 16.96
CA GLY A 15 23.23 9.31 15.81
C GLY A 15 23.06 7.84 16.19
N GLN A 16 23.84 7.36 17.16
CA GLN A 16 23.68 6.01 17.74
C GLN A 16 22.38 5.90 18.57
N PHE A 17 21.96 6.99 19.20
CA PHE A 17 20.70 7.06 19.93
C PHE A 17 19.47 6.88 19.01
N GLY A 18 19.49 7.47 17.84
CA GLY A 18 18.43 7.33 16.83
C GLY A 18 18.32 5.93 16.26
N SER A 19 19.41 5.15 16.15
CA SER A 19 19.36 3.76 15.68
C SER A 19 18.86 2.81 16.77
N VAL A 20 19.29 2.99 18.02
CA VAL A 20 18.79 2.23 19.17
C VAL A 20 17.31 2.52 19.43
N MET A 21 16.87 3.79 19.35
CA MET A 21 15.46 4.15 19.46
C MET A 21 14.63 3.62 18.28
N ARG A 22 15.18 3.58 17.06
CA ARG A 22 14.50 2.97 15.89
C ARG A 22 14.40 1.46 16.01
N SER A 23 15.44 0.78 16.49
CA SER A 23 15.39 -0.67 16.73
C SER A 23 14.40 -1.05 17.85
N MET A 24 14.21 -0.17 18.85
CA MET A 24 13.24 -0.33 19.91
C MET A 24 11.79 -0.02 19.48
N ARG A 25 11.59 0.72 18.39
CA ARG A 25 10.28 1.04 17.80
C ARG A 25 9.77 -0.01 16.80
N ARG A 26 10.57 -1.03 16.49
CA ARG A 26 10.20 -2.05 15.51
C ARG A 26 9.21 -3.06 16.10
N ASP A 27 8.22 -3.38 15.29
CA ASP A 27 7.12 -4.27 15.62
C ASP A 27 7.59 -5.71 15.90
N ASP A 28 7.42 -6.18 17.13
CA ASP A 28 7.75 -7.54 17.55
C ASP A 28 6.64 -8.57 17.16
N SER A 29 5.53 -8.14 16.54
CA SER A 29 4.50 -9.03 15.99
C SER A 29 5.09 -9.97 14.92
N VAL A 30 6.24 -9.57 14.37
CA VAL A 30 7.05 -10.30 13.40
C VAL A 30 7.61 -11.63 13.95
N LYS A 31 7.83 -11.76 15.27
CA LYS A 31 8.43 -13.00 15.85
C LYS A 31 7.51 -14.22 15.83
N GLY A 32 6.22 -14.04 15.62
CA GLY A 32 5.25 -15.13 15.52
C GLY A 32 4.84 -15.49 14.09
N GLN A 33 5.28 -14.72 13.09
CA GLN A 33 4.93 -14.98 11.70
C GLN A 33 5.92 -16.00 11.09
N HIS A 34 5.37 -17.02 10.47
CA HIS A 34 6.15 -17.99 9.69
C HIS A 34 6.48 -17.37 8.34
N VAL A 35 7.73 -16.94 8.16
CA VAL A 35 8.23 -16.52 6.85
C VAL A 35 8.20 -17.72 5.90
N THR A 36 7.65 -17.53 4.72
CA THR A 36 7.55 -18.59 3.70
C THR A 36 8.95 -19.12 3.33
N ARG A 37 9.09 -20.45 3.29
CA ARG A 37 10.35 -21.06 2.89
C ARG A 37 10.68 -20.65 1.46
N GLY A 38 11.72 -19.84 1.29
CA GLY A 38 12.14 -19.36 -0.03
C GLY A 38 12.10 -17.83 -0.21
N THR A 39 11.43 -17.07 0.68
CA THR A 39 11.37 -15.60 0.62
C THR A 39 12.76 -14.98 0.53
N ALA A 40 13.72 -15.45 1.31
CA ALA A 40 15.12 -14.98 1.23
C ALA A 40 15.73 -15.22 -0.19
N ARG A 41 15.48 -16.37 -0.81
CA ARG A 41 15.97 -16.66 -2.17
C ARG A 41 15.31 -15.78 -3.21
N ARG A 42 14.01 -15.48 -3.07
CA ARG A 42 13.27 -14.54 -3.95
C ARG A 42 13.78 -13.12 -3.78
N MET A 43 14.02 -12.68 -2.55
CA MET A 43 14.62 -11.39 -2.23
C MET A 43 15.95 -11.19 -2.95
N PHE A 44 16.87 -12.17 -2.89
CA PHE A 44 18.14 -12.10 -3.62
C PHE A 44 17.96 -12.12 -5.13
N ARG A 45 16.96 -12.85 -5.64
CA ARG A 45 16.63 -12.84 -7.08
C ARG A 45 16.12 -11.47 -7.52
N PHE A 46 15.30 -10.82 -6.71
CA PHE A 46 14.79 -9.47 -6.95
C PHE A 46 15.91 -8.41 -6.96
N ALA A 47 16.93 -8.58 -6.11
CA ALA A 47 18.11 -7.72 -6.08
C ALA A 47 19.12 -8.00 -7.22
N ARG A 48 18.90 -9.00 -8.07
CA ARG A 48 19.82 -9.40 -9.15
C ARG A 48 20.21 -8.28 -10.12
N PRO A 49 19.32 -7.35 -10.52
CA PRO A 49 19.71 -6.20 -11.36
C PRO A 49 20.78 -5.32 -10.72
N TYR A 50 20.79 -5.23 -9.39
CA TYR A 50 21.67 -4.37 -8.59
C TYR A 50 23.01 -5.03 -8.20
N ARG A 51 23.28 -6.28 -8.64
CA ARG A 51 24.47 -7.07 -8.24
C ARG A 51 25.80 -6.33 -8.45
N GLY A 52 25.95 -5.58 -9.54
CA GLY A 52 27.17 -4.80 -9.81
C GLY A 52 27.40 -3.71 -8.78
N ILE A 53 26.34 -2.95 -8.47
CA ILE A 53 26.38 -1.88 -7.46
C ILE A 53 26.57 -2.46 -6.06
N LEU A 54 25.93 -3.60 -5.74
CA LEU A 54 26.11 -4.30 -4.46
C LEU A 54 27.55 -4.82 -4.29
N THR A 55 28.18 -5.34 -5.36
CA THR A 55 29.58 -5.77 -5.32
C THR A 55 30.48 -4.57 -5.04
N TRP A 56 30.28 -3.45 -5.74
CA TRP A 56 31.02 -2.22 -5.50
C TRP A 56 30.83 -1.67 -4.07
N PHE A 57 29.60 -1.74 -3.58
CA PHE A 57 29.27 -1.41 -2.19
C PHE A 57 30.10 -2.25 -1.20
N LEU A 58 30.17 -3.58 -1.38
CA LEU A 58 30.93 -4.47 -0.50
C LEU A 58 32.45 -4.15 -0.53
N VAL A 59 32.97 -3.80 -1.70
CA VAL A 59 34.37 -3.35 -1.83
C VAL A 59 34.60 -2.07 -1.05
N LEU A 60 33.75 -1.06 -1.19
CA LEU A 60 33.87 0.21 -0.49
C LEU A 60 33.79 0.02 1.05
N VAL A 61 32.83 -0.79 1.54
CA VAL A 61 32.69 -1.12 2.97
C VAL A 61 33.94 -1.83 3.50
N THR A 62 34.51 -2.74 2.72
CA THR A 62 35.76 -3.44 3.13
C THR A 62 36.92 -2.48 3.20
N VAL A 63 37.09 -1.59 2.23
CA VAL A 63 38.14 -0.58 2.22
C VAL A 63 37.98 0.39 3.38
N GLU A 64 36.79 0.88 3.66
CA GLU A 64 36.48 1.74 4.82
C GLU A 64 36.84 1.04 6.14
N ALA A 65 36.47 -0.23 6.31
CA ALA A 65 36.79 -0.99 7.51
C ALA A 65 38.33 -1.13 7.72
N VAL A 66 39.07 -1.37 6.64
CA VAL A 66 40.55 -1.43 6.68
C VAL A 66 41.17 -0.08 7.03
N ILE A 67 40.73 1.00 6.40
CA ILE A 67 41.20 2.37 6.66
C ILE A 67 40.87 2.76 8.10
N GLY A 68 39.72 2.40 8.60
CA GLY A 68 39.28 2.66 9.95
C GLY A 68 40.21 2.08 11.04
N ILE A 69 40.97 1.02 10.74
CA ILE A 69 41.93 0.43 11.70
C ILE A 69 43.20 1.28 11.81
N ILE A 70 43.54 2.07 10.81
CA ILE A 70 44.82 2.80 10.72
C ILE A 70 44.89 3.89 11.79
N ASN A 71 43.85 4.65 12.05
CA ASN A 71 43.87 5.79 12.96
C ASN A 71 44.29 5.43 14.40
N PRO A 72 43.78 4.38 15.09
CA PRO A 72 44.26 4.00 16.40
C PRO A 72 45.75 3.60 16.43
N LEU A 73 46.26 2.97 15.36
CA LEU A 73 47.66 2.63 15.23
C LEU A 73 48.55 3.88 15.08
N LEU A 74 48.11 4.85 14.28
CA LEU A 74 48.81 6.13 14.13
C LEU A 74 48.87 6.90 15.45
N PHE A 75 47.76 6.99 16.19
CA PHE A 75 47.75 7.62 17.51
C PHE A 75 48.64 6.88 18.51
N GLY A 76 48.64 5.55 18.51
CA GLY A 76 49.57 4.75 19.29
C GLY A 76 51.02 5.05 18.93
N SER A 77 51.35 5.19 17.64
CA SER A 77 52.69 5.50 17.16
C SER A 77 53.13 6.93 17.53
N ILE A 78 52.21 7.90 17.49
CA ILE A 78 52.48 9.27 17.97
C ILE A 78 52.84 9.26 19.47
N VAL A 79 52.03 8.57 20.29
CA VAL A 79 52.29 8.45 21.74
C VAL A 79 53.62 7.75 22.02
N ASN A 80 53.93 6.68 21.26
CA ASN A 80 55.23 6.00 21.40
C ASN A 80 56.41 6.93 21.05
N SER A 81 56.27 7.78 20.02
CA SER A 81 57.30 8.77 19.67
C SER A 81 57.47 9.83 20.75
N LEU A 82 56.40 10.29 21.39
CA LEU A 82 56.45 11.25 22.49
C LEU A 82 57.05 10.66 23.76
N ALA A 83 56.82 9.38 24.03
CA ALA A 83 57.31 8.67 25.20
C ALA A 83 58.74 8.10 25.00
N SER A 84 59.36 8.25 23.83
CA SER A 84 60.69 7.78 23.55
C SER A 84 61.77 8.67 24.17
N SER A 85 62.96 8.12 24.39
CA SER A 85 64.11 8.87 24.90
C SER A 85 64.59 9.98 23.94
N HIS A 86 64.26 9.89 22.66
CA HIS A 86 64.58 10.87 21.63
C HIS A 86 63.34 11.24 20.81
N PRO A 87 62.44 12.13 21.32
CA PRO A 87 61.21 12.52 20.63
C PRO A 87 61.56 13.26 19.34
N SER A 88 60.96 12.82 18.23
CA SER A 88 61.11 13.46 16.92
C SER A 88 59.88 14.31 16.57
N LYS A 89 60.06 15.65 16.56
CA LYS A 89 59.00 16.58 16.15
C LYS A 89 58.51 16.30 14.73
N GLN A 90 59.42 15.97 13.81
CA GLN A 90 59.10 15.70 12.41
C GLN A 90 58.24 14.45 12.27
N LEU A 91 58.54 13.37 13.03
CA LEU A 91 57.76 12.14 13.00
C LEU A 91 56.31 12.36 13.52
N VAL A 92 56.18 13.11 14.64
CA VAL A 92 54.86 13.44 15.19
C VAL A 92 54.02 14.26 14.20
N ILE A 93 54.63 15.29 13.57
CA ILE A 93 53.95 16.10 12.55
C ILE A 93 53.54 15.23 11.37
N THR A 94 54.43 14.39 10.84
CA THR A 94 54.13 13.51 9.71
C THR A 94 52.98 12.54 10.03
N LEU A 95 53.05 11.86 11.19
CA LEU A 95 51.99 10.92 11.61
C LEU A 95 50.67 11.64 11.84
N SER A 96 50.67 12.86 12.35
CA SER A 96 49.46 13.67 12.53
C SER A 96 48.85 14.09 11.19
N LEU A 97 49.68 14.49 10.22
CA LEU A 97 49.20 14.81 8.86
C LEU A 97 48.62 13.57 8.16
N VAL A 98 49.29 12.40 8.31
CA VAL A 98 48.77 11.13 7.78
C VAL A 98 47.44 10.76 8.44
N ALA A 99 47.32 10.89 9.77
CA ALA A 99 46.06 10.63 10.46
C ALA A 99 44.93 11.56 9.99
N GLY A 100 45.26 12.84 9.76
CA GLY A 100 44.31 13.79 9.16
C GLY A 100 43.88 13.39 7.73
N ALA A 101 44.85 13.01 6.89
CA ALA A 101 44.56 12.55 5.53
C ALA A 101 43.68 11.26 5.53
N VAL A 102 43.99 10.30 6.40
CA VAL A 102 43.21 9.08 6.60
C VAL A 102 41.77 9.41 7.04
N ALA A 103 41.59 10.37 7.95
CA ALA A 103 40.26 10.80 8.39
C ALA A 103 39.45 11.44 7.25
N VAL A 104 40.09 12.23 6.37
CA VAL A 104 39.42 12.79 5.17
C VAL A 104 39.01 11.69 4.21
N VAL A 105 39.88 10.71 3.94
CA VAL A 105 39.56 9.57 3.07
C VAL A 105 38.46 8.71 3.67
N ASP A 106 38.47 8.41 4.96
CA ASP A 106 37.44 7.66 5.69
C ASP A 106 36.08 8.36 5.56
N THR A 107 36.03 9.69 5.74
CA THR A 107 34.83 10.49 5.56
C THR A 107 34.33 10.46 4.12
N ALA A 108 35.21 10.60 3.14
CA ALA A 108 34.84 10.53 1.73
C ALA A 108 34.26 9.15 1.33
N LEU A 109 34.88 8.07 1.85
CA LEU A 109 34.38 6.71 1.65
C LEU A 109 33.00 6.49 2.29
N SER A 110 32.81 6.98 3.53
CA SER A 110 31.49 6.85 4.20
C SER A 110 30.38 7.56 3.44
N ILE A 111 30.65 8.73 2.85
CA ILE A 111 29.72 9.44 1.95
C ILE A 111 29.44 8.60 0.68
N GLY A 112 30.50 8.05 0.07
CA GLY A 112 30.37 7.18 -1.11
C GLY A 112 29.54 5.92 -0.83
N ILE A 113 29.78 5.27 0.29
CA ILE A 113 29.01 4.10 0.75
C ILE A 113 27.54 4.47 0.96
N ARG A 114 27.28 5.62 1.60
CA ARG A 114 25.90 6.10 1.82
C ARG A 114 25.19 6.38 0.51
N TYR A 115 25.86 7.00 -0.46
CA TYR A 115 25.32 7.27 -1.78
C TYR A 115 24.96 5.97 -2.53
N VAL A 116 25.89 5.01 -2.56
CA VAL A 116 25.68 3.71 -3.22
C VAL A 116 24.55 2.93 -2.54
N SER A 117 24.53 2.88 -1.21
CA SER A 117 23.46 2.23 -0.44
C SER A 117 22.09 2.86 -0.72
N ALA A 118 22.00 4.19 -0.71
CA ALA A 118 20.77 4.92 -1.00
C ALA A 118 20.30 4.67 -2.45
N SER A 119 21.24 4.67 -3.41
CA SER A 119 20.90 4.42 -4.83
C SER A 119 20.30 3.02 -5.05
N VAL A 120 20.83 1.98 -4.38
CA VAL A 120 20.24 0.63 -4.43
C VAL A 120 18.87 0.61 -3.78
N GLY A 121 18.74 1.24 -2.59
CA GLY A 121 17.49 1.22 -1.85
C GLY A 121 16.35 1.94 -2.55
N GLU A 122 16.60 3.14 -3.05
CA GLU A 122 15.58 3.91 -3.78
C GLU A 122 15.21 3.25 -5.12
N GLY A 123 16.20 2.65 -5.82
CA GLY A 123 15.94 1.87 -7.02
C GLY A 123 15.04 0.66 -6.73
N LEU A 124 15.28 -0.05 -5.62
CA LEU A 124 14.48 -1.18 -5.21
C LEU A 124 13.03 -0.76 -4.85
N ILE A 125 12.86 0.38 -4.15
CA ILE A 125 11.52 0.95 -3.88
C ILE A 125 10.77 1.22 -5.17
N TYR A 126 11.43 1.89 -6.13
CA TYR A 126 10.86 2.22 -7.42
C TYR A 126 10.36 0.96 -8.15
N ASP A 127 11.22 -0.06 -8.27
CA ASP A 127 10.88 -1.31 -8.95
C ASP A 127 9.73 -2.05 -8.24
N MET A 128 9.79 -2.16 -6.91
CA MET A 128 8.75 -2.84 -6.14
C MET A 128 7.41 -2.10 -6.22
N ARG A 129 7.39 -0.79 -6.04
CA ARG A 129 6.16 0.01 -6.14
C ARG A 129 5.55 -0.07 -7.52
N SER A 130 6.36 0.02 -8.56
CA SER A 130 5.90 -0.06 -9.94
C SER A 130 5.28 -1.43 -10.24
N GLN A 131 5.95 -2.52 -9.84
CA GLN A 131 5.45 -3.88 -10.05
C GLN A 131 4.17 -4.17 -9.24
N VAL A 132 4.13 -3.78 -7.97
CA VAL A 132 2.93 -3.98 -7.13
C VAL A 132 1.76 -3.15 -7.66
N PHE A 133 2.00 -1.90 -8.06
CA PHE A 133 0.97 -1.04 -8.63
C PHE A 133 0.41 -1.60 -9.94
N GLU A 134 1.28 -2.01 -10.87
CA GLU A 134 0.89 -2.65 -12.12
C GLU A 134 0.11 -3.95 -11.88
N HIS A 135 0.56 -4.75 -10.92
CA HIS A 135 -0.10 -6.00 -10.57
C HIS A 135 -1.49 -5.79 -9.98
N ILE A 136 -1.63 -4.85 -9.03
CA ILE A 136 -2.93 -4.50 -8.42
C ILE A 136 -3.90 -4.01 -9.49
N GLN A 137 -3.47 -3.24 -10.48
CA GLN A 137 -4.35 -2.80 -11.57
C GLN A 137 -4.92 -3.95 -12.42
N LYS A 138 -4.24 -5.10 -12.45
CA LYS A 138 -4.69 -6.30 -13.16
C LYS A 138 -5.62 -7.18 -12.32
N MET A 139 -5.84 -6.86 -11.04
CA MET A 139 -6.73 -7.63 -10.16
C MET A 139 -8.20 -7.45 -10.57
N PRO A 140 -9.01 -8.52 -10.46
CA PRO A 140 -10.44 -8.45 -10.76
C PRO A 140 -11.18 -7.58 -9.74
N ILE A 141 -12.35 -7.08 -10.13
CA ILE A 141 -13.19 -6.25 -9.24
C ILE A 141 -13.51 -6.98 -7.91
N ALA A 142 -13.62 -8.30 -7.94
CA ALA A 142 -13.84 -9.14 -6.77
C ALA A 142 -12.76 -8.98 -5.70
N PHE A 143 -11.52 -8.71 -6.08
CA PHE A 143 -10.43 -8.39 -5.15
C PHE A 143 -10.71 -7.09 -4.40
N PHE A 144 -11.12 -6.04 -5.11
CA PHE A 144 -11.37 -4.72 -4.52
C PHE A 144 -12.61 -4.65 -3.64
N THR A 145 -13.62 -5.50 -3.89
CA THR A 145 -14.83 -5.55 -3.06
C THR A 145 -14.57 -6.15 -1.67
N ARG A 146 -13.55 -6.99 -1.53
CA ARG A 146 -13.17 -7.66 -0.28
C ARG A 146 -11.99 -6.99 0.42
N THR A 147 -11.10 -6.40 -0.33
CA THR A 147 -9.83 -5.85 0.18
C THR A 147 -10.04 -4.45 0.77
N GLN A 148 -9.50 -4.24 1.97
CA GLN A 148 -9.46 -2.90 2.55
C GLN A 148 -8.46 -2.01 1.79
N THR A 149 -8.91 -0.87 1.27
CA THR A 149 -8.06 0.13 0.61
C THR A 149 -6.89 0.56 1.49
N GLY A 150 -7.13 0.76 2.80
CA GLY A 150 -6.07 1.10 3.75
C GLY A 150 -4.98 0.04 3.89
N ALA A 151 -5.34 -1.24 3.82
CA ALA A 151 -4.38 -2.35 3.84
C ALA A 151 -3.51 -2.35 2.57
N LEU A 152 -4.09 -2.12 1.39
CA LEU A 152 -3.35 -1.99 0.13
C LEU A 152 -2.37 -0.81 0.14
N ILE A 153 -2.83 0.36 0.60
CA ILE A 153 -1.98 1.55 0.71
C ILE A 153 -0.82 1.28 1.69
N SER A 154 -1.09 0.60 2.80
CA SER A 154 -0.05 0.21 3.75
C SER A 154 0.97 -0.74 3.13
N ARG A 155 0.55 -1.71 2.31
CA ARG A 155 1.46 -2.59 1.55
C ARG A 155 2.38 -1.81 0.62
N LEU A 156 1.80 -0.91 -0.19
CA LEU A 156 2.55 -0.09 -1.14
C LEU A 156 3.55 0.87 -0.46
N ASN A 157 3.23 1.36 0.71
CA ASN A 157 4.07 2.33 1.41
C ASN A 157 4.96 1.67 2.46
N ASN A 158 4.38 1.08 3.50
CA ASN A 158 5.14 0.66 4.68
C ASN A 158 5.92 -0.63 4.44
N ASP A 159 5.31 -1.65 3.80
CA ASP A 159 5.98 -2.94 3.59
C ASP A 159 7.06 -2.81 2.51
N VAL A 160 6.85 -2.00 1.46
CA VAL A 160 7.90 -1.73 0.46
C VAL A 160 9.09 -0.98 1.08
N ILE A 161 8.84 0.02 1.96
CA ILE A 161 9.90 0.72 2.69
C ILE A 161 10.60 -0.25 3.67
N GLY A 162 9.86 -1.12 4.35
CA GLY A 162 10.43 -2.15 5.23
C GLY A 162 11.34 -3.13 4.46
N ALA A 163 10.93 -3.53 3.26
CA ALA A 163 11.72 -4.36 2.37
C ALA A 163 13.01 -3.65 1.89
N GLN A 164 12.93 -2.36 1.56
CA GLN A 164 14.11 -1.56 1.19
C GLN A 164 15.12 -1.50 2.32
N GLN A 165 14.68 -1.24 3.55
CA GLN A 165 15.58 -1.16 4.72
C GLN A 165 16.39 -2.44 4.92
N ALA A 166 15.93 -3.58 4.42
CA ALA A 166 16.70 -4.82 4.41
C ALA A 166 18.02 -4.71 3.65
N PHE A 167 18.02 -4.05 2.51
CA PHE A 167 19.21 -3.90 1.67
C PHE A 167 20.05 -2.70 2.07
N THR A 168 19.42 -1.56 2.38
CA THR A 168 20.16 -0.33 2.69
C THR A 168 20.79 -0.37 4.07
N ASP A 169 20.00 -0.71 5.08
CA ASP A 169 20.45 -0.61 6.46
C ASP A 169 20.88 -1.96 7.04
N THR A 170 20.09 -3.03 6.84
CA THR A 170 20.35 -4.32 7.48
C THR A 170 21.56 -5.02 6.83
N LEU A 171 21.55 -5.22 5.51
CA LEU A 171 22.66 -5.88 4.83
C LEU A 171 23.96 -5.09 4.98
N SER A 172 23.87 -3.76 4.78
CA SER A 172 24.97 -2.83 4.96
C SER A 172 25.57 -2.91 6.37
N SER A 173 24.72 -2.80 7.39
CA SER A 173 25.12 -2.86 8.80
C SER A 173 25.72 -4.21 9.18
N VAL A 174 25.11 -5.32 8.74
CA VAL A 174 25.62 -6.67 9.05
C VAL A 174 27.01 -6.87 8.48
N VAL A 175 27.20 -6.56 7.19
CA VAL A 175 28.48 -6.77 6.52
C VAL A 175 29.55 -5.85 7.08
N SER A 176 29.27 -4.54 7.22
CA SER A 176 30.22 -3.56 7.77
C SER A 176 30.62 -3.90 9.20
N ASN A 177 29.65 -4.22 10.07
CA ASN A 177 29.94 -4.53 11.46
C ASN A 177 30.68 -5.87 11.61
N LEU A 178 30.37 -6.89 10.81
CA LEU A 178 31.08 -8.17 10.85
C LEU A 178 32.56 -8.01 10.44
N ILE A 179 32.78 -7.30 9.33
CA ILE A 179 34.15 -7.00 8.86
C ILE A 179 34.90 -6.18 9.91
N SER A 180 34.28 -5.10 10.43
CA SER A 180 34.91 -4.22 11.42
C SER A 180 35.26 -4.98 12.72
N VAL A 181 34.35 -5.79 13.27
CA VAL A 181 34.58 -6.60 14.46
C VAL A 181 35.73 -7.57 14.22
N THR A 182 35.71 -8.29 13.09
CA THR A 182 36.75 -9.26 12.77
C THR A 182 38.13 -8.61 12.66
N LEU A 183 38.23 -7.52 11.91
CA LEU A 183 39.49 -6.82 11.69
C LEU A 183 40.02 -6.18 12.99
N VAL A 184 39.15 -5.52 13.76
CA VAL A 184 39.53 -4.91 15.05
C VAL A 184 40.03 -5.98 16.02
N LEU A 185 39.32 -7.12 16.13
CA LEU A 185 39.76 -8.23 16.99
C LEU A 185 41.11 -8.81 16.54
N VAL A 186 41.31 -9.02 15.25
CA VAL A 186 42.61 -9.50 14.73
C VAL A 186 43.73 -8.57 15.14
N VAL A 187 43.57 -7.25 14.97
CA VAL A 187 44.59 -6.28 15.35
C VAL A 187 44.77 -6.22 16.87
N MET A 188 43.70 -6.25 17.65
CA MET A 188 43.80 -6.26 19.12
C MET A 188 44.55 -7.50 19.65
N PHE A 189 44.27 -8.70 19.10
CA PHE A 189 44.96 -9.93 19.45
C PHE A 189 46.46 -9.88 19.05
N ALA A 190 46.77 -9.27 17.89
CA ALA A 190 48.17 -9.09 17.46
C ALA A 190 48.93 -8.10 18.34
N LEU A 191 48.26 -7.07 18.90
CA LEU A 191 48.88 -6.10 19.80
C LEU A 191 49.07 -6.65 21.22
N SER A 192 48.04 -7.28 21.80
CA SER A 192 48.13 -7.95 23.11
C SER A 192 46.95 -8.90 23.29
N TRP A 193 47.22 -10.21 23.22
CA TRP A 193 46.18 -11.23 23.39
C TRP A 193 45.59 -11.25 24.81
N GLN A 194 46.40 -10.93 25.83
CA GLN A 194 46.01 -10.93 27.24
C GLN A 194 44.97 -9.85 27.53
N ILE A 195 45.27 -8.60 27.13
CA ILE A 195 44.36 -7.46 27.32
C ILE A 195 43.08 -7.64 26.51
N THR A 196 43.21 -8.15 25.29
CA THR A 196 42.05 -8.45 24.43
C THR A 196 41.11 -9.48 25.06
N LEU A 197 41.68 -10.57 25.62
CA LEU A 197 40.89 -11.62 26.28
C LEU A 197 40.16 -11.07 27.51
N ILE A 198 40.84 -10.32 28.37
CA ILE A 198 40.25 -9.70 29.58
C ILE A 198 39.12 -8.76 29.17
N SER A 199 39.33 -7.92 28.14
CA SER A 199 38.32 -7.01 27.64
C SER A 199 37.09 -7.74 27.08
N LEU A 200 37.28 -8.89 26.39
CA LEU A 200 36.22 -9.72 25.88
C LEU A 200 35.42 -10.42 27.00
N VAL A 201 36.04 -10.78 28.12
CA VAL A 201 35.35 -11.40 29.28
C VAL A 201 34.37 -10.42 29.94
N ILE A 202 34.61 -9.12 29.88
CA ILE A 202 33.68 -8.10 30.40
C ILE A 202 32.40 -8.02 29.57
N LEU A 203 32.44 -8.37 28.30
CA LEU A 203 31.34 -8.24 27.34
C LEU A 203 30.11 -9.09 27.69
N PRO A 204 30.22 -10.39 28.06
CA PRO A 204 29.06 -11.22 28.48
C PRO A 204 28.37 -10.70 29.74
N ILE A 205 29.11 -10.09 30.68
CA ILE A 205 28.55 -9.51 31.91
C ILE A 205 27.48 -8.44 31.55
N PHE A 206 27.65 -7.80 30.40
CA PHE A 206 26.72 -6.80 29.91
C PHE A 206 25.61 -7.39 29.05
N VAL A 207 25.90 -8.31 28.14
CA VAL A 207 24.92 -8.88 27.18
C VAL A 207 23.77 -9.60 27.89
N ILE A 208 24.01 -10.24 29.02
CA ILE A 208 22.96 -10.99 29.75
C ILE A 208 21.88 -10.06 30.34
N PRO A 209 22.20 -9.00 31.10
CA PRO A 209 21.21 -8.02 31.54
C PRO A 209 20.52 -7.30 30.38
N ALA A 210 21.26 -6.96 29.32
CA ALA A 210 20.74 -6.30 28.14
C ALA A 210 19.60 -7.11 27.47
N LYS A 211 19.76 -8.43 27.33
CA LYS A 211 18.71 -9.31 26.80
C LYS A 211 17.44 -9.33 27.68
N ARG A 212 17.57 -9.26 29.01
CA ARG A 212 16.40 -9.19 29.91
C ARG A 212 15.65 -7.88 29.78
N VAL A 213 16.37 -6.77 29.76
CA VAL A 213 15.80 -5.42 29.54
C VAL A 213 15.12 -5.35 28.19
N GLY A 214 15.76 -5.85 27.12
CA GLY A 214 15.19 -5.89 25.78
C GLY A 214 13.86 -6.66 25.70
N ARG A 215 13.77 -7.83 26.33
CA ARG A 215 12.50 -8.60 26.38
C ARG A 215 11.39 -7.83 27.11
N ARG A 216 11.71 -7.21 28.25
CA ARG A 216 10.72 -6.42 29.00
C ARG A 216 10.25 -5.23 28.18
N LEU A 217 11.19 -4.55 27.55
CA LEU A 217 10.91 -3.40 26.69
C LEU A 217 10.00 -3.80 25.51
N SER A 218 10.24 -4.95 24.87
CA SER A 218 9.42 -5.42 23.75
C SER A 218 7.96 -5.68 24.15
N VAL A 219 7.71 -6.21 25.36
CA VAL A 219 6.35 -6.45 25.86
C VAL A 219 5.59 -5.14 26.06
N ILE A 220 6.20 -4.16 26.76
CA ILE A 220 5.55 -2.87 27.00
C ILE A 220 5.39 -2.03 25.73
N THR A 221 6.32 -2.18 24.77
CA THR A 221 6.21 -1.54 23.48
C THR A 221 5.01 -2.09 22.69
N ARG A 222 4.79 -3.41 22.70
CA ARG A 222 3.63 -4.03 22.07
C ARG A 222 2.31 -3.54 22.68
N GLU A 223 2.24 -3.45 24.00
CA GLU A 223 1.07 -2.88 24.69
C GLU A 223 0.79 -1.45 24.21
N SER A 224 1.84 -0.61 24.12
CA SER A 224 1.72 0.76 23.60
C SER A 224 1.19 0.82 22.17
N TYR A 225 1.69 -0.06 21.27
CA TYR A 225 1.19 -0.11 19.90
C TYR A 225 -0.27 -0.56 19.82
N GLY A 226 -0.68 -1.55 20.63
CA GLY A 226 -2.07 -1.98 20.71
C GLY A 226 -3.00 -0.82 21.12
N ILE A 227 -2.66 -0.11 22.18
CA ILE A 227 -3.46 1.03 22.66
C ILE A 227 -3.48 2.18 21.63
N ASN A 228 -2.35 2.49 20.97
CA ASN A 228 -2.32 3.49 19.92
C ASN A 228 -3.17 3.09 18.70
N ALA A 229 -3.19 1.81 18.31
CA ALA A 229 -4.06 1.33 17.25
C ALA A 229 -5.54 1.49 17.62
N GLU A 230 -5.93 1.15 18.87
CA GLU A 230 -7.29 1.37 19.35
C GLU A 230 -7.68 2.87 19.38
N MET A 231 -6.75 3.75 19.79
CA MET A 231 -6.97 5.20 19.76
C MET A 231 -7.15 5.72 18.34
N ASN A 232 -6.33 5.25 17.39
CA ASN A 232 -6.43 5.60 15.98
C ASN A 232 -7.77 5.13 15.39
N ASN A 233 -8.21 3.91 15.70
CA ASN A 233 -9.51 3.41 15.25
C ASN A 233 -10.64 4.28 15.83
N THR A 234 -10.59 4.60 17.13
CA THR A 234 -11.55 5.50 17.75
C THR A 234 -11.60 6.87 17.05
N MET A 235 -10.45 7.46 16.73
CA MET A 235 -10.39 8.74 15.99
C MET A 235 -10.97 8.62 14.59
N ASN A 236 -10.62 7.57 13.84
CA ASN A 236 -11.11 7.34 12.49
C ASN A 236 -12.63 7.16 12.44
N GLU A 237 -13.20 6.44 13.43
CA GLU A 237 -14.64 6.26 13.53
C GLU A 237 -15.39 7.54 13.89
N ARG A 238 -14.82 8.39 14.74
CA ARG A 238 -15.50 9.58 15.27
C ARG A 238 -15.24 10.86 14.49
N PHE A 239 -14.15 10.95 13.73
CA PHE A 239 -13.77 12.17 13.04
C PHE A 239 -14.20 12.21 11.56
N ASN A 240 -14.85 11.16 11.06
CA ASN A 240 -15.55 11.25 9.79
C ASN A 240 -16.93 11.92 9.98
N VAL A 241 -17.55 12.38 8.89
CA VAL A 241 -18.82 13.14 8.95
C VAL A 241 -19.93 12.36 9.66
N SER A 242 -20.11 11.07 9.33
CA SER A 242 -21.15 10.23 9.92
C SER A 242 -20.90 9.95 11.41
N GLY A 243 -19.65 9.67 11.78
CA GLY A 243 -19.25 9.45 13.18
C GLY A 243 -19.39 10.72 14.01
N ALA A 244 -18.95 11.86 13.48
CA ALA A 244 -19.10 13.16 14.14
C ALA A 244 -20.59 13.52 14.34
N LEU A 245 -21.44 13.24 13.36
CA LEU A 245 -22.88 13.43 13.46
C LEU A 245 -23.47 12.54 14.57
N LEU A 246 -23.11 11.26 14.59
CA LEU A 246 -23.56 10.32 15.60
C LEU A 246 -23.15 10.76 17.02
N VAL A 247 -21.89 11.17 17.20
CA VAL A 247 -21.40 11.69 18.49
C VAL A 247 -22.13 12.96 18.89
N LYS A 248 -22.44 13.86 17.96
CA LYS A 248 -23.18 15.11 18.27
C LYS A 248 -24.65 14.87 18.61
N LEU A 249 -25.30 13.87 17.98
CA LEU A 249 -26.72 13.59 18.18
C LEU A 249 -26.97 12.69 19.42
N PHE A 250 -26.10 11.73 19.67
CA PHE A 250 -26.33 10.68 20.68
C PHE A 250 -25.16 10.50 21.65
N GLY A 251 -24.00 11.12 21.38
CA GLY A 251 -22.80 10.94 22.18
C GLY A 251 -22.86 11.69 23.50
N ARG A 252 -22.06 11.20 24.47
CA ARG A 252 -21.80 11.84 25.74
C ARG A 252 -20.36 12.35 25.74
N PRO A 253 -20.11 13.64 25.48
CA PRO A 253 -18.76 14.18 25.28
C PRO A 253 -17.80 13.92 26.44
N GLU A 254 -18.31 13.88 27.69
CA GLU A 254 -17.48 13.61 28.87
C GLU A 254 -17.01 12.15 28.92
N GLU A 255 -17.90 11.20 28.67
CA GLU A 255 -17.55 9.76 28.63
C GLU A 255 -16.56 9.44 27.49
N GLU A 256 -16.77 10.01 26.31
CA GLU A 256 -15.85 9.88 25.15
C GLU A 256 -14.46 10.46 25.47
N ARG A 257 -14.42 11.66 26.07
CA ARG A 257 -13.17 12.29 26.51
C ARG A 257 -12.44 11.44 27.55
N ASP A 258 -13.15 10.95 28.55
CA ASP A 258 -12.56 10.21 29.66
C ASP A 258 -12.03 8.85 29.19
N ALA A 259 -12.75 8.16 28.30
CA ALA A 259 -12.31 6.92 27.66
C ALA A 259 -11.02 7.14 26.84
N PHE A 260 -10.96 8.18 26.02
CA PHE A 260 -9.77 8.52 25.23
C PHE A 260 -8.60 8.94 26.13
N THR A 261 -8.86 9.80 27.14
CA THR A 261 -7.84 10.29 28.07
C THR A 261 -7.23 9.17 28.90
N SER A 262 -8.04 8.18 29.32
CA SER A 262 -7.54 7.00 30.02
C SER A 262 -6.52 6.22 29.18
N LYS A 263 -6.83 5.96 27.89
CA LYS A 263 -5.92 5.30 26.96
C LYS A 263 -4.66 6.14 26.72
N ALA A 264 -4.80 7.44 26.49
CA ALA A 264 -3.68 8.36 26.31
C ALA A 264 -2.79 8.44 27.56
N GLY A 265 -3.38 8.41 28.74
CA GLY A 265 -2.69 8.33 30.03
C GLY A 265 -1.83 7.05 30.13
N ARG A 266 -2.40 5.90 29.74
CA ARG A 266 -1.66 4.63 29.72
C ARG A 266 -0.48 4.66 28.75
N VAL A 267 -0.67 5.20 27.54
CA VAL A 267 0.41 5.38 26.56
C VAL A 267 1.52 6.29 27.11
N ARG A 268 1.18 7.38 27.79
CA ARG A 268 2.15 8.26 28.46
C ARG A 268 2.97 7.48 29.49
N ASP A 269 2.34 6.71 30.36
CA ASP A 269 3.01 5.98 31.45
C ASP A 269 3.96 4.89 30.89
N ILE A 270 3.50 4.21 29.83
CA ILE A 270 4.34 3.29 29.06
C ILE A 270 5.53 4.04 28.44
N GLY A 271 5.29 5.21 27.83
CA GLY A 271 6.33 6.02 27.22
C GLY A 271 7.43 6.44 28.20
N VAL A 272 7.03 6.88 29.41
CA VAL A 272 7.98 7.20 30.49
C VAL A 272 8.78 5.95 30.89
N THR A 273 8.11 4.81 31.05
CA THR A 273 8.74 3.54 31.40
C THR A 273 9.74 3.10 30.32
N GLN A 274 9.37 3.20 29.05
CA GLN A 274 10.26 2.90 27.91
C GLN A 274 11.50 3.81 27.91
N ALA A 275 11.30 5.11 28.11
CA ALA A 275 12.40 6.07 28.15
C ALA A 275 13.40 5.75 29.28
N MET A 276 12.89 5.36 30.47
CA MET A 276 13.73 4.96 31.59
C MET A 276 14.51 3.66 31.30
N TYR A 277 13.86 2.62 30.77
CA TYR A 277 14.56 1.37 30.38
C TYR A 277 15.62 1.63 29.32
N ALA A 278 15.32 2.45 28.29
CA ALA A 278 16.28 2.85 27.27
C ALA A 278 17.47 3.60 27.88
N ARG A 279 17.22 4.52 28.81
CA ARG A 279 18.28 5.28 29.49
C ARG A 279 19.16 4.40 30.36
N PHE A 280 18.57 3.50 31.15
CA PHE A 280 19.32 2.52 31.95
C PHE A 280 20.17 1.60 31.07
N PHE A 281 19.64 1.15 29.94
CA PHE A 281 20.39 0.33 28.99
C PHE A 281 21.63 1.06 28.47
N ILE A 282 21.48 2.31 28.02
CA ILE A 282 22.60 3.12 27.50
C ILE A 282 23.57 3.44 28.60
N ALA A 283 23.12 3.78 29.80
CA ALA A 283 23.99 4.07 30.93
C ALA A 283 24.84 2.83 31.32
N ALA A 284 24.23 1.65 31.37
CA ALA A 284 24.92 0.39 31.64
C ALA A 284 25.96 0.07 30.55
N LEU A 285 25.63 0.31 29.28
CA LEU A 285 26.55 0.14 28.14
C LEU A 285 27.75 1.07 28.28
N SER A 286 27.51 2.37 28.54
CA SER A 286 28.58 3.36 28.73
C SER A 286 29.47 3.03 29.94
N LEU A 287 28.87 2.58 31.05
CA LEU A 287 29.58 2.15 32.23
C LEU A 287 30.51 0.95 31.94
N THR A 288 30.00 -0.04 31.20
CA THR A 288 30.80 -1.22 30.79
C THR A 288 31.97 -0.81 29.92
N ALA A 289 31.76 0.09 28.96
CA ALA A 289 32.82 0.62 28.12
C ALA A 289 33.86 1.37 28.94
N ALA A 290 33.44 2.19 29.90
CA ALA A 290 34.35 2.93 30.80
C ALA A 290 35.17 1.99 31.69
N LEU A 291 34.53 0.97 32.28
CA LEU A 291 35.20 -0.02 33.11
C LEU A 291 36.22 -0.85 32.30
N ALA A 292 35.82 -1.29 31.11
CA ALA A 292 36.74 -2.03 30.23
C ALA A 292 37.94 -1.15 29.80
N THR A 293 37.69 0.12 29.50
CA THR A 293 38.77 1.09 29.20
C THR A 293 39.69 1.32 30.42
N ALA A 294 39.13 1.44 31.63
CA ALA A 294 39.88 1.55 32.86
C ALA A 294 40.80 0.32 33.09
N VAL A 295 40.27 -0.89 32.82
CA VAL A 295 41.07 -2.12 32.92
C VAL A 295 42.19 -2.14 31.88
N VAL A 296 41.96 -1.70 30.63
CA VAL A 296 42.98 -1.61 29.59
C VAL A 296 44.10 -0.62 30.00
N TYR A 297 43.73 0.54 30.52
CA TYR A 297 44.72 1.51 30.98
C TYR A 297 45.44 1.04 32.25
N GLY A 298 44.75 0.46 33.23
CA GLY A 298 45.34 -0.02 34.48
C GLY A 298 46.31 -1.18 34.24
N TRP A 299 45.80 -2.29 33.69
CA TRP A 299 46.59 -3.49 33.41
C TRP A 299 47.64 -3.25 32.33
N GLY A 300 47.23 -2.60 31.21
CA GLY A 300 48.16 -2.25 30.13
C GLY A 300 49.22 -1.24 30.57
N GLY A 301 48.87 -0.31 31.47
CA GLY A 301 49.80 0.63 32.07
C GLY A 301 50.86 -0.08 32.92
N VAL A 302 50.48 -1.04 33.77
CA VAL A 302 51.43 -1.87 34.53
C VAL A 302 52.39 -2.61 33.59
N GLN A 303 51.83 -3.29 32.55
CA GLN A 303 52.68 -3.97 31.55
C GLN A 303 53.60 -3.02 30.77
N ALA A 304 53.20 -1.76 30.60
CA ALA A 304 54.04 -0.74 29.97
C ALA A 304 55.17 -0.28 30.89
N ILE A 305 54.92 -0.16 32.19
CA ILE A 305 55.94 0.14 33.20
C ILE A 305 56.98 -1.00 33.29
N ASP A 306 56.49 -2.26 33.24
CA ASP A 306 57.30 -3.47 33.24
C ASP A 306 58.06 -3.69 31.91
N GLY A 307 57.90 -2.83 30.93
CA GLY A 307 58.56 -2.89 29.62
C GLY A 307 57.99 -3.98 28.67
N ALA A 308 56.92 -4.69 29.06
CA ALA A 308 56.27 -5.72 28.25
C ALA A 308 55.45 -5.15 27.09
N LEU A 309 54.93 -3.92 27.23
CA LEU A 309 54.19 -3.20 26.20
C LEU A 309 54.74 -1.77 26.02
N ARG A 310 54.48 -1.19 24.83
CA ARG A 310 54.74 0.25 24.60
C ARG A 310 53.53 1.08 25.06
N VAL A 311 53.73 2.26 25.61
CA VAL A 311 52.65 3.16 26.07
C VAL A 311 51.62 3.43 24.98
N GLY A 312 52.08 3.69 23.75
CA GLY A 312 51.17 3.92 22.62
C GLY A 312 50.35 2.67 22.21
N THR A 313 50.85 1.46 22.53
CA THR A 313 50.05 0.23 22.30
C THR A 313 48.82 0.18 23.23
N VAL A 314 48.97 0.64 24.48
CA VAL A 314 47.87 0.72 25.45
C VAL A 314 46.81 1.72 24.95
N VAL A 315 47.26 2.87 24.42
CA VAL A 315 46.36 3.88 23.83
C VAL A 315 45.63 3.32 22.60
N ALA A 316 46.34 2.62 21.72
CA ALA A 316 45.70 2.00 20.53
C ALA A 316 44.67 0.93 20.94
N LEU A 317 44.97 0.07 21.92
CA LEU A 317 44.05 -0.94 22.44
C LEU A 317 42.78 -0.31 23.05
N ALA A 318 42.94 0.78 23.83
CA ALA A 318 41.79 1.50 24.38
C ALA A 318 40.90 2.10 23.27
N ALA A 319 41.51 2.68 22.23
CA ALA A 319 40.79 3.23 21.09
C ALA A 319 40.05 2.14 20.29
N TYR A 320 40.67 0.98 20.07
CA TYR A 320 40.00 -0.18 19.43
C TYR A 320 38.88 -0.74 20.27
N LEU A 321 39.05 -0.81 21.59
CA LEU A 321 37.98 -1.27 22.48
C LEU A 321 36.74 -0.39 22.37
N VAL A 322 36.90 0.93 22.40
CA VAL A 322 35.78 1.88 22.20
C VAL A 322 35.11 1.67 20.83
N ARG A 323 35.93 1.47 19.79
CA ARG A 323 35.43 1.23 18.42
C ARG A 323 34.70 -0.11 18.26
N LEU A 324 34.99 -1.11 19.08
CA LEU A 324 34.36 -2.44 19.03
C LEU A 324 32.92 -2.45 19.53
N TYR A 325 32.57 -1.56 20.47
CA TYR A 325 31.22 -1.59 21.10
C TYR A 325 30.09 -1.28 20.14
N GLY A 326 30.25 -0.32 19.23
CA GLY A 326 29.25 0.07 18.25
C GLY A 326 28.80 -1.13 17.38
N PRO A 327 29.74 -1.72 16.63
CA PRO A 327 29.48 -2.92 15.82
C PRO A 327 28.86 -4.09 16.58
N LEU A 328 29.33 -4.39 17.78
CA LEU A 328 28.82 -5.49 18.60
C LEU A 328 27.36 -5.23 19.03
N THR A 329 27.03 -4.00 19.36
CA THR A 329 25.65 -3.61 19.70
C THR A 329 24.75 -3.71 18.48
N ALA A 330 25.21 -3.27 17.31
CA ALA A 330 24.46 -3.37 16.06
C ALA A 330 24.19 -4.83 15.68
N LEU A 331 25.19 -5.71 15.78
CA LEU A 331 25.03 -7.15 15.50
C LEU A 331 24.03 -7.84 16.44
N SER A 332 23.84 -7.34 17.66
CA SER A 332 22.84 -7.87 18.59
C SER A 332 21.39 -7.67 18.11
N ASN A 333 21.14 -6.71 17.25
CA ASN A 333 19.81 -6.38 16.70
C ASN A 333 19.56 -7.00 15.31
N VAL A 334 20.59 -7.54 14.67
CA VAL A 334 20.53 -8.08 13.30
C VAL A 334 19.41 -9.09 13.11
N GLN A 335 19.16 -9.96 14.09
CA GLN A 335 18.11 -10.97 14.00
C GLN A 335 16.73 -10.32 13.82
N ILE A 336 16.45 -9.24 14.56
CA ILE A 336 15.17 -8.51 14.47
C ILE A 336 15.08 -7.79 13.12
N ASP A 337 16.16 -7.14 12.70
CA ASP A 337 16.22 -6.39 11.44
C ASP A 337 16.01 -7.32 10.24
N VAL A 338 16.67 -8.47 10.22
CA VAL A 338 16.51 -9.48 9.16
C VAL A 338 15.09 -10.05 9.14
N MET A 339 14.52 -10.38 10.31
CA MET A 339 13.16 -10.90 10.37
C MET A 339 12.13 -9.87 9.91
N THR A 340 12.25 -8.60 10.33
CA THR A 340 11.38 -7.51 9.87
C THR A 340 11.45 -7.35 8.36
N ALA A 341 12.65 -7.39 7.81
CA ALA A 341 12.87 -7.32 6.38
C ALA A 341 12.21 -8.49 5.62
N LEU A 342 12.43 -9.72 6.08
CA LEU A 342 11.85 -10.91 5.46
C LEU A 342 10.32 -10.89 5.49
N VAL A 343 9.73 -10.45 6.60
CA VAL A 343 8.26 -10.30 6.71
C VAL A 343 7.73 -9.23 5.76
N SER A 344 8.42 -8.09 5.63
CA SER A 344 8.01 -7.05 4.68
C SER A 344 8.05 -7.56 3.24
N PHE A 345 9.11 -8.30 2.86
CA PHE A 345 9.17 -8.95 1.55
C PHE A 345 8.08 -10.00 1.36
N ASP A 346 7.86 -10.86 2.35
CA ASP A 346 6.84 -11.91 2.30
C ASP A 346 5.46 -11.32 2.02
N ARG A 347 5.12 -10.26 2.74
CA ARG A 347 3.87 -9.51 2.56
C ARG A 347 3.73 -8.88 1.18
N VAL A 348 4.79 -8.34 0.60
CA VAL A 348 4.75 -7.79 -0.75
C VAL A 348 4.61 -8.90 -1.79
N PHE A 349 5.35 -10.00 -1.62
CA PHE A 349 5.25 -11.15 -2.53
C PHE A 349 3.90 -11.86 -2.44
N GLU A 350 3.25 -11.87 -1.26
CA GLU A 350 1.91 -12.39 -1.07
C GLU A 350 0.90 -11.69 -2.02
N VAL A 351 1.02 -10.38 -2.20
CA VAL A 351 0.19 -9.63 -3.17
C VAL A 351 0.58 -9.97 -4.61
N LEU A 352 1.89 -10.01 -4.92
CA LEU A 352 2.37 -10.29 -6.28
C LEU A 352 2.11 -11.73 -6.75
N ASP A 353 1.88 -12.65 -5.83
CA ASP A 353 1.60 -14.07 -6.12
C ASP A 353 0.11 -14.36 -6.35
N LEU A 354 -0.78 -13.43 -6.02
CA LEU A 354 -2.20 -13.54 -6.35
C LEU A 354 -2.37 -13.53 -7.88
N PRO A 355 -2.87 -14.60 -8.50
CA PRO A 355 -3.08 -14.60 -9.93
C PRO A 355 -4.24 -13.67 -10.31
N PRO A 356 -4.10 -12.81 -11.32
CA PRO A 356 -5.24 -12.10 -11.88
C PRO A 356 -6.18 -13.11 -12.56
N MET A 357 -7.45 -13.15 -12.11
CA MET A 357 -8.44 -14.11 -12.63
C MET A 357 -8.91 -13.76 -14.04
N ILE A 358 -8.98 -12.48 -14.37
CA ILE A 358 -9.44 -11.98 -15.66
C ILE A 358 -8.23 -11.50 -16.45
N VAL A 359 -7.86 -12.27 -17.46
CA VAL A 359 -6.74 -11.97 -18.35
C VAL A 359 -7.14 -12.27 -19.80
N ASP A 360 -6.42 -11.69 -20.75
CA ASP A 360 -6.57 -12.05 -22.14
C ASP A 360 -6.17 -13.51 -22.34
N ALA A 361 -6.99 -14.26 -23.07
CA ALA A 361 -6.63 -15.62 -23.49
C ALA A 361 -5.50 -15.56 -24.53
N ASP A 362 -4.72 -16.63 -24.67
CA ASP A 362 -3.62 -16.69 -25.66
C ASP A 362 -4.10 -16.47 -27.11
N ASP A 363 -5.37 -16.81 -27.40
CA ASP A 363 -6.05 -16.63 -28.68
C ASP A 363 -6.99 -15.43 -28.71
N ALA A 364 -6.86 -14.49 -27.76
CA ALA A 364 -7.71 -13.31 -27.65
C ALA A 364 -7.65 -12.47 -28.94
N ARG A 365 -8.82 -12.08 -29.41
CA ARG A 365 -8.99 -11.27 -30.63
C ARG A 365 -9.96 -10.13 -30.40
N PRO A 366 -9.89 -9.07 -31.21
CA PRO A 366 -10.84 -7.98 -31.12
C PRO A 366 -12.28 -8.46 -31.30
N VAL A 367 -13.24 -7.82 -30.63
CA VAL A 367 -14.66 -8.03 -30.89
C VAL A 367 -14.94 -7.73 -32.36
N PRO A 368 -15.61 -8.61 -33.10
CA PRO A 368 -15.93 -8.38 -34.51
C PRO A 368 -16.74 -7.09 -34.69
N PRO A 369 -16.36 -6.19 -35.63
CA PRO A 369 -17.12 -4.98 -35.89
C PRO A 369 -18.48 -5.30 -36.51
N GLY A 370 -19.46 -4.44 -36.27
CA GLY A 370 -20.78 -4.56 -36.84
C GLY A 370 -21.86 -4.24 -35.81
N PRO A 371 -23.14 -4.26 -36.21
CA PRO A 371 -24.25 -4.02 -35.29
C PRO A 371 -24.19 -4.99 -34.12
N ALA A 372 -24.10 -4.44 -32.91
CA ALA A 372 -23.77 -5.22 -31.73
C ALA A 372 -24.92 -6.13 -31.29
N THR A 373 -24.72 -7.44 -31.28
CA THR A 373 -25.60 -8.44 -30.70
C THR A 373 -25.01 -8.91 -29.36
N ILE A 374 -25.91 -9.19 -28.39
CA ILE A 374 -25.51 -9.79 -27.11
C ILE A 374 -26.27 -11.11 -26.99
N GLU A 375 -25.54 -12.18 -26.62
CA GLU A 375 -26.14 -13.50 -26.39
C GLU A 375 -25.64 -14.04 -25.05
N PHE A 376 -26.58 -14.39 -24.18
CA PHE A 376 -26.35 -15.21 -22.99
C PHE A 376 -26.86 -16.61 -23.30
N ASP A 377 -26.00 -17.60 -23.21
CA ASP A 377 -26.26 -18.98 -23.61
C ASP A 377 -26.03 -19.92 -22.44
N HIS A 378 -27.10 -20.36 -21.77
CA HIS A 378 -27.10 -21.28 -20.62
C HIS A 378 -26.11 -20.86 -19.51
N VAL A 379 -26.15 -19.60 -19.08
CA VAL A 379 -25.19 -19.01 -18.14
C VAL A 379 -25.54 -19.36 -16.70
N ASP A 380 -24.60 -20.05 -16.03
CA ASP A 380 -24.60 -20.20 -14.58
C ASP A 380 -23.47 -19.37 -13.97
N PHE A 381 -23.74 -18.76 -12.82
CA PHE A 381 -22.76 -17.91 -12.14
C PHE A 381 -22.84 -17.95 -10.62
N ARG A 382 -21.68 -17.99 -9.98
CA ARG A 382 -21.45 -17.67 -8.56
C ARG A 382 -20.30 -16.65 -8.43
N TYR A 383 -20.36 -15.82 -7.42
CA TYR A 383 -19.21 -14.98 -7.09
C TYR A 383 -18.04 -15.83 -6.58
N PRO A 384 -16.79 -15.43 -6.88
CA PRO A 384 -15.62 -16.14 -6.38
C PRO A 384 -15.56 -16.10 -4.85
N THR A 385 -14.99 -17.15 -4.25
CA THR A 385 -14.77 -17.24 -2.81
C THR A 385 -13.65 -16.31 -2.36
N ALA A 386 -13.54 -16.07 -1.06
CA ALA A 386 -12.46 -15.26 -0.51
C ALA A 386 -11.08 -15.87 -0.82
N GLU A 387 -10.95 -17.20 -0.75
CA GLU A 387 -9.69 -17.89 -1.05
C GLU A 387 -9.24 -17.74 -2.51
N GLU A 388 -10.19 -17.56 -3.43
CA GLU A 388 -9.90 -17.39 -4.87
C GLU A 388 -9.40 -15.99 -5.21
N VAL A 389 -9.78 -14.95 -4.45
CA VAL A 389 -9.57 -13.55 -4.87
C VAL A 389 -8.92 -12.65 -3.82
N SER A 390 -8.77 -13.10 -2.58
CA SER A 390 -8.28 -12.24 -1.50
C SER A 390 -7.28 -12.95 -0.60
N LEU A 391 -6.64 -12.17 0.26
CA LEU A 391 -5.72 -12.62 1.28
C LEU A 391 -6.28 -12.24 2.65
N ALA A 392 -6.23 -13.14 3.61
CA ALA A 392 -6.69 -12.88 4.98
C ALA A 392 -6.07 -11.60 5.58
N SER A 393 -4.82 -11.32 5.20
CA SER A 393 -4.07 -10.14 5.64
C SER A 393 -4.57 -8.81 5.07
N LEU A 394 -5.45 -8.85 4.06
CA LEU A 394 -6.01 -7.68 3.36
C LEU A 394 -7.51 -7.49 3.63
N GLU A 395 -8.16 -8.44 4.29
CA GLU A 395 -9.59 -8.37 4.62
C GLU A 395 -9.86 -7.62 5.93
N SER A 396 -11.11 -7.18 6.11
CA SER A 396 -11.56 -6.48 7.32
C SER A 396 -11.55 -7.38 8.56
N VAL A 397 -11.78 -8.67 8.35
CA VAL A 397 -11.64 -9.72 9.35
C VAL A 397 -10.50 -10.61 8.90
N ALA A 398 -9.44 -10.70 9.69
CA ALA A 398 -8.22 -11.45 9.33
C ALA A 398 -8.44 -12.99 9.28
N VAL A 399 -9.63 -13.42 8.89
CA VAL A 399 -10.02 -14.83 8.66
C VAL A 399 -10.78 -14.85 7.35
N LEU A 400 -10.27 -15.61 6.37
CA LEU A 400 -10.97 -15.81 5.11
C LEU A 400 -12.29 -16.55 5.37
N ASP A 401 -13.37 -16.02 4.80
CA ASP A 401 -14.62 -16.75 4.75
C ASP A 401 -14.48 -17.90 3.75
N THR A 402 -14.45 -19.10 4.25
CA THR A 402 -14.31 -20.34 3.47
C THR A 402 -15.67 -20.89 3.00
N THR A 403 -16.77 -20.21 3.33
CA THR A 403 -18.11 -20.63 2.88
C THR A 403 -18.17 -20.52 1.35
N ALA A 404 -18.58 -21.57 0.70
CA ALA A 404 -18.80 -21.57 -0.75
C ALA A 404 -19.86 -20.49 -1.09
N SER A 405 -19.55 -19.60 -2.01
CA SER A 405 -20.55 -18.63 -2.49
C SER A 405 -21.72 -19.37 -3.12
N ALA A 406 -22.94 -19.08 -2.67
CA ALA A 406 -24.14 -19.64 -3.27
C ALA A 406 -24.22 -19.24 -4.76
N PRO A 407 -24.66 -20.14 -5.65
CA PRO A 407 -24.96 -19.76 -7.03
C PRO A 407 -25.98 -18.62 -7.09
N VAL A 408 -25.76 -17.67 -8.00
CA VAL A 408 -26.58 -16.45 -8.14
C VAL A 408 -27.40 -16.47 -9.42
N LEU A 409 -26.85 -17.03 -10.52
CA LEU A 409 -27.57 -17.19 -11.78
C LEU A 409 -27.63 -18.67 -12.14
N PHE A 410 -28.78 -19.08 -12.72
CA PHE A 410 -29.06 -20.45 -13.10
C PHE A 410 -29.68 -20.49 -14.49
N ASP A 411 -28.94 -21.05 -15.44
CA ASP A 411 -29.43 -21.33 -16.81
C ASP A 411 -30.01 -20.08 -17.52
N VAL A 412 -29.32 -18.94 -17.38
CA VAL A 412 -29.78 -17.68 -17.96
C VAL A 412 -29.51 -17.67 -19.46
N THR A 413 -30.58 -17.60 -20.27
CA THR A 413 -30.54 -17.61 -21.74
C THR A 413 -31.40 -16.52 -22.33
N PHE A 414 -30.78 -15.58 -23.08
CA PHE A 414 -31.49 -14.54 -23.86
C PHE A 414 -30.56 -13.93 -24.91
N THR A 415 -31.18 -13.23 -25.87
CA THR A 415 -30.46 -12.51 -26.92
C THR A 415 -30.98 -11.09 -27.03
N VAL A 416 -30.07 -10.11 -27.18
CA VAL A 416 -30.37 -8.71 -27.47
C VAL A 416 -29.96 -8.44 -28.92
N GLN A 417 -30.91 -8.00 -29.73
CA GLN A 417 -30.68 -7.68 -31.14
C GLN A 417 -30.03 -6.28 -31.28
N PRO A 418 -29.39 -6.00 -32.40
CA PRO A 418 -28.79 -4.68 -32.65
C PRO A 418 -29.78 -3.55 -32.50
N GLY A 419 -29.40 -2.53 -31.70
CA GLY A 419 -30.25 -1.36 -31.44
C GLY A 419 -31.44 -1.61 -30.51
N GLN A 420 -31.59 -2.82 -29.98
CA GLN A 420 -32.69 -3.17 -29.06
C GLN A 420 -32.37 -2.69 -27.63
N LEU A 421 -33.41 -2.17 -26.97
CA LEU A 421 -33.40 -1.86 -25.54
C LEU A 421 -34.03 -3.02 -24.76
N VAL A 422 -33.24 -3.71 -23.93
CA VAL A 422 -33.73 -4.78 -23.05
C VAL A 422 -33.69 -4.32 -21.60
N ALA A 423 -34.84 -4.41 -20.92
CA ALA A 423 -34.95 -4.06 -19.50
C ALA A 423 -34.90 -5.31 -18.61
N LEU A 424 -34.08 -5.27 -17.57
CA LEU A 424 -34.03 -6.27 -16.50
C LEU A 424 -34.89 -5.79 -15.32
N VAL A 425 -35.91 -6.56 -14.95
CA VAL A 425 -36.83 -6.28 -13.85
C VAL A 425 -36.85 -7.46 -12.88
N GLY A 426 -37.10 -7.23 -11.60
CA GLY A 426 -37.21 -8.30 -10.62
C GLY A 426 -36.93 -7.80 -9.20
N PRO A 427 -37.19 -8.59 -8.16
CA PRO A 427 -36.97 -8.23 -6.78
C PRO A 427 -35.48 -7.99 -6.50
N SER A 428 -35.18 -7.37 -5.34
CA SER A 428 -33.78 -7.21 -4.88
C SER A 428 -33.13 -8.59 -4.67
N GLY A 429 -31.91 -8.75 -5.13
CA GLY A 429 -31.19 -10.03 -5.05
C GLY A 429 -31.52 -11.03 -6.18
N ALA A 430 -32.37 -10.70 -7.15
CA ALA A 430 -32.74 -11.60 -8.27
C ALA A 430 -31.58 -11.86 -9.27
N GLY A 431 -30.44 -11.13 -9.18
CA GLY A 431 -29.29 -11.33 -10.08
C GLY A 431 -29.14 -10.29 -11.19
N LYS A 432 -29.95 -9.21 -11.21
CA LYS A 432 -29.92 -8.16 -12.25
C LYS A 432 -28.52 -7.49 -12.38
N THR A 433 -27.98 -6.99 -11.29
CA THR A 433 -26.63 -6.38 -11.24
C THR A 433 -25.54 -7.38 -11.60
N THR A 434 -25.75 -8.66 -11.31
CA THR A 434 -24.80 -9.72 -11.71
C THR A 434 -24.72 -9.84 -13.24
N ILE A 435 -25.88 -9.85 -13.94
CA ILE A 435 -25.92 -9.87 -15.41
C ILE A 435 -25.20 -8.65 -16.00
N SER A 436 -25.45 -7.45 -15.44
CA SER A 436 -24.80 -6.22 -15.92
C SER A 436 -23.27 -6.21 -15.71
N GLN A 437 -22.77 -6.90 -14.69
CA GLN A 437 -21.34 -7.03 -14.40
C GLN A 437 -20.65 -8.12 -15.22
N LEU A 438 -21.37 -9.14 -15.67
CA LEU A 438 -20.83 -10.21 -16.49
C LEU A 438 -20.57 -9.77 -17.94
N LEU A 439 -21.41 -8.90 -18.50
CA LEU A 439 -21.28 -8.46 -19.89
C LEU A 439 -19.97 -7.71 -20.19
N PRO A 440 -19.48 -6.77 -19.36
CA PRO A 440 -18.16 -6.17 -19.53
C PRO A 440 -17.01 -7.07 -19.07
N ARG A 441 -17.30 -8.35 -18.73
CA ARG A 441 -16.34 -9.34 -18.23
C ARG A 441 -15.61 -8.89 -16.96
N LEU A 442 -16.34 -8.30 -16.00
CA LEU A 442 -15.78 -8.05 -14.66
C LEU A 442 -15.62 -9.35 -13.86
N TYR A 443 -16.33 -10.39 -14.27
CA TYR A 443 -16.26 -11.78 -13.79
C TYR A 443 -16.41 -12.73 -14.97
N ASP A 444 -15.84 -13.93 -14.89
CA ASP A 444 -16.07 -15.02 -15.83
C ASP A 444 -17.17 -15.98 -15.33
N VAL A 445 -17.96 -16.52 -16.24
CA VAL A 445 -19.05 -17.45 -15.94
C VAL A 445 -18.53 -18.86 -15.62
N GLN A 446 -19.24 -19.64 -14.77
CA GLN A 446 -18.88 -21.00 -14.45
C GLN A 446 -19.26 -21.99 -15.56
N SER A 447 -20.45 -21.82 -16.15
CA SER A 447 -20.90 -22.60 -17.30
C SER A 447 -21.65 -21.72 -18.28
N GLY A 448 -21.85 -22.21 -19.48
CA GLY A 448 -22.43 -21.44 -20.58
C GLY A 448 -21.44 -20.48 -21.23
N ALA A 449 -21.96 -19.52 -21.98
CA ALA A 449 -21.17 -18.52 -22.69
C ALA A 449 -21.92 -17.19 -22.80
N ILE A 450 -21.16 -16.09 -22.79
CA ILE A 450 -21.68 -14.76 -23.15
C ILE A 450 -20.95 -14.36 -24.43
N ARG A 451 -21.72 -14.04 -25.48
CA ARG A 451 -21.14 -13.68 -26.79
C ARG A 451 -21.54 -12.26 -27.19
N ILE A 452 -20.61 -11.56 -27.79
CA ILE A 452 -20.84 -10.30 -28.50
C ILE A 452 -20.47 -10.50 -29.95
N ASN A 453 -21.40 -10.23 -30.87
CA ASN A 453 -21.24 -10.49 -32.31
C ASN A 453 -20.74 -11.91 -32.60
N GLY A 454 -21.28 -12.91 -31.86
CA GLY A 454 -20.90 -14.33 -31.98
C GLY A 454 -19.56 -14.72 -31.37
N LEU A 455 -18.77 -13.77 -30.85
CA LEU A 455 -17.50 -14.06 -30.16
C LEU A 455 -17.75 -14.19 -28.65
N ASP A 456 -17.33 -15.30 -28.07
CA ASP A 456 -17.33 -15.46 -26.61
C ASP A 456 -16.41 -14.43 -25.96
N ILE A 457 -16.90 -13.69 -24.97
CA ILE A 457 -16.16 -12.61 -24.30
C ILE A 457 -14.88 -13.10 -23.60
N ARG A 458 -14.77 -14.40 -23.30
CA ARG A 458 -13.55 -15.02 -22.74
C ARG A 458 -12.40 -15.05 -23.75
N HIS A 459 -12.71 -15.07 -25.05
CA HIS A 459 -11.75 -15.02 -26.15
C HIS A 459 -11.68 -13.63 -26.80
N ALA A 460 -12.39 -12.64 -26.26
CA ALA A 460 -12.27 -11.25 -26.68
C ALA A 460 -11.09 -10.58 -25.96
N ALA A 461 -10.31 -9.77 -26.68
CA ALA A 461 -9.30 -8.91 -26.08
C ALA A 461 -9.98 -7.89 -25.15
N LEU A 462 -9.55 -7.80 -23.89
CA LEU A 462 -10.14 -6.95 -22.87
C LEU A 462 -10.19 -5.46 -23.30
N SER A 463 -9.15 -5.00 -24.00
CA SER A 463 -9.13 -3.64 -24.55
C SER A 463 -10.22 -3.38 -25.57
N SER A 464 -10.51 -4.35 -26.45
CA SER A 464 -11.59 -4.27 -27.43
C SER A 464 -12.95 -4.37 -26.77
N LEU A 465 -13.13 -5.29 -25.83
CA LEU A 465 -14.36 -5.44 -25.05
C LEU A 465 -14.67 -4.15 -24.27
N THR A 466 -13.66 -3.57 -23.62
CA THR A 466 -13.81 -2.30 -22.91
C THR A 466 -14.17 -1.15 -23.88
N ALA A 467 -13.69 -1.14 -25.12
CA ALA A 467 -14.08 -0.13 -26.10
C ALA A 467 -15.55 -0.32 -26.56
N THR A 468 -15.99 -1.57 -26.77
CA THR A 468 -17.32 -1.91 -27.28
C THR A 468 -18.44 -1.72 -26.25
N VAL A 469 -18.19 -2.04 -24.97
CA VAL A 469 -19.19 -2.00 -23.89
C VAL A 469 -18.96 -0.76 -23.00
N GLY A 470 -19.97 0.09 -22.90
CA GLY A 470 -20.03 1.21 -21.97
C GLY A 470 -20.93 0.89 -20.78
N VAL A 471 -20.53 1.24 -19.58
CA VAL A 471 -21.29 0.99 -18.36
C VAL A 471 -21.50 2.28 -17.59
N VAL A 472 -22.73 2.55 -17.17
CA VAL A 472 -23.03 3.55 -16.14
C VAL A 472 -23.55 2.82 -14.91
N THR A 473 -22.80 2.96 -13.83
CA THR A 473 -23.12 2.33 -12.55
C THR A 473 -24.04 3.19 -11.71
N GLN A 474 -24.72 2.59 -10.76
CA GLN A 474 -25.61 3.24 -9.79
C GLN A 474 -24.92 4.42 -9.07
N ASP A 475 -23.72 4.20 -8.54
CA ASP A 475 -22.90 5.23 -7.93
C ASP A 475 -21.86 5.75 -8.93
N ALA A 476 -22.07 6.97 -9.45
CA ALA A 476 -21.14 7.62 -10.35
C ALA A 476 -19.88 8.07 -9.62
N HIS A 477 -18.76 7.41 -9.88
CA HIS A 477 -17.47 7.76 -9.28
C HIS A 477 -16.72 8.79 -10.13
N LEU A 478 -16.19 9.83 -9.47
CA LEU A 478 -15.30 10.83 -10.06
C LEU A 478 -13.97 10.83 -9.31
N PHE A 479 -12.87 10.91 -10.07
CA PHE A 479 -11.54 11.12 -9.50
C PHE A 479 -11.41 12.55 -8.96
N HIS A 480 -10.60 12.72 -7.92
CA HIS A 480 -10.23 14.02 -7.38
C HIS A 480 -9.33 14.78 -8.37
N ASP A 481 -9.93 15.26 -9.43
CA ASP A 481 -9.27 15.95 -10.53
C ASP A 481 -10.27 16.93 -11.18
N SER A 482 -9.87 17.62 -12.24
CA SER A 482 -10.75 18.50 -12.99
C SER A 482 -11.86 17.72 -13.72
N ILE A 483 -12.96 18.40 -14.06
CA ILE A 483 -14.02 17.84 -14.92
C ILE A 483 -13.41 17.37 -16.24
N ARG A 484 -12.53 18.18 -16.84
CA ARG A 484 -11.79 17.84 -18.08
C ARG A 484 -11.05 16.51 -17.95
N SER A 485 -10.22 16.35 -16.91
CA SER A 485 -9.45 15.11 -16.68
C SER A 485 -10.37 13.91 -16.48
N ASN A 486 -11.47 14.09 -15.76
CA ASN A 486 -12.47 13.08 -15.55
C ASN A 486 -13.17 12.64 -16.85
N LEU A 487 -13.41 13.54 -17.79
CA LEU A 487 -13.98 13.21 -19.11
C LEU A 487 -12.92 12.59 -20.04
N LEU A 488 -11.72 13.14 -20.09
CA LEU A 488 -10.62 12.62 -20.90
C LEU A 488 -10.19 11.21 -20.48
N TYR A 489 -10.52 10.77 -19.26
CA TYR A 489 -10.31 9.38 -18.84
C TYR A 489 -11.05 8.37 -19.74
N ALA A 490 -12.22 8.74 -20.25
CA ALA A 490 -12.98 7.92 -21.19
C ALA A 490 -12.41 7.95 -22.62
N ARG A 491 -11.85 9.10 -23.04
CA ARG A 491 -11.24 9.29 -24.37
C ARG A 491 -10.11 10.32 -24.31
N PRO A 492 -8.85 9.87 -24.11
CA PRO A 492 -7.70 10.76 -23.86
C PRO A 492 -7.40 11.78 -24.96
N GLY A 493 -7.79 11.49 -26.21
CA GLY A 493 -7.55 12.38 -27.36
C GLY A 493 -8.74 13.25 -27.76
N ALA A 494 -9.79 13.36 -26.94
CA ALA A 494 -10.96 14.15 -27.27
C ALA A 494 -10.67 15.65 -27.35
N THR A 495 -11.21 16.28 -28.39
CA THR A 495 -11.15 17.75 -28.59
C THR A 495 -12.11 18.47 -27.66
N VAL A 496 -11.89 19.78 -27.45
CA VAL A 496 -12.80 20.61 -26.65
C VAL A 496 -14.24 20.56 -27.19
N ALA A 497 -14.40 20.60 -28.53
CA ALA A 497 -15.72 20.50 -29.16
C ALA A 497 -16.42 19.15 -28.86
N GLU A 498 -15.69 18.04 -28.79
CA GLU A 498 -16.24 16.72 -28.41
C GLU A 498 -16.61 16.69 -26.91
N LEU A 499 -15.83 17.35 -26.06
CA LEU A 499 -16.15 17.48 -24.62
C LEU A 499 -17.44 18.31 -24.46
N ASP A 500 -17.55 19.44 -25.14
CA ASP A 500 -18.74 20.32 -25.10
C ASP A 500 -19.98 19.59 -25.62
N ALA A 501 -19.86 18.85 -26.73
CA ALA A 501 -20.94 18.03 -27.26
C ALA A 501 -21.40 16.94 -26.27
N ALA A 502 -20.47 16.26 -25.60
CA ALA A 502 -20.77 15.25 -24.59
C ALA A 502 -21.45 15.87 -23.35
N LEU A 503 -21.01 17.04 -22.91
CA LEU A 503 -21.65 17.77 -21.80
C LEU A 503 -23.05 18.26 -22.16
N ALA A 504 -23.26 18.76 -23.38
CA ALA A 504 -24.56 19.16 -23.88
C ALA A 504 -25.53 17.97 -23.97
N GLY A 505 -25.07 16.83 -24.54
CA GLY A 505 -25.85 15.59 -24.59
C GLY A 505 -26.19 15.04 -23.21
N ALA A 506 -25.33 15.23 -22.23
CA ALA A 506 -25.56 14.83 -20.85
C ALA A 506 -26.34 15.87 -20.02
N GLN A 507 -26.85 16.95 -20.63
CA GLN A 507 -27.64 18.01 -19.97
C GLN A 507 -26.91 18.69 -18.79
N ILE A 508 -25.57 18.89 -18.90
CA ILE A 508 -24.75 19.43 -17.80
C ILE A 508 -23.87 20.61 -18.24
N ALA A 509 -23.85 20.97 -19.55
CA ALA A 509 -23.02 22.03 -20.09
C ALA A 509 -23.23 23.36 -19.36
N THR A 510 -24.49 23.79 -19.19
CA THR A 510 -24.84 25.06 -18.52
C THR A 510 -24.28 25.11 -17.09
N MET A 511 -24.34 24.00 -16.35
CA MET A 511 -23.78 23.94 -15.00
C MET A 511 -22.26 24.13 -15.04
N VAL A 512 -21.56 23.44 -15.94
CA VAL A 512 -20.11 23.56 -16.09
C VAL A 512 -19.69 24.98 -16.46
N ASP A 513 -20.45 25.64 -17.35
CA ASP A 513 -20.21 27.03 -17.77
C ASP A 513 -20.37 28.04 -16.64
N THR A 514 -21.19 27.75 -15.62
CA THR A 514 -21.37 28.60 -14.45
C THR A 514 -20.26 28.46 -13.41
N LEU A 515 -19.44 27.43 -13.51
CA LEU A 515 -18.33 27.22 -12.58
C LEU A 515 -17.19 28.21 -12.86
N PRO A 516 -16.51 28.72 -11.82
CA PRO A 516 -15.44 29.73 -11.98
C PRO A 516 -14.32 29.31 -12.94
N ASP A 517 -13.94 28.02 -12.92
CA ASP A 517 -12.88 27.44 -13.72
C ASP A 517 -13.42 26.56 -14.87
N GLY A 518 -14.73 26.55 -15.12
CA GLY A 518 -15.37 25.75 -16.16
C GLY A 518 -14.96 24.28 -16.11
N LEU A 519 -14.49 23.73 -17.25
CA LEU A 519 -13.97 22.36 -17.37
C LEU A 519 -12.77 22.07 -16.45
N ASP A 520 -12.02 23.06 -16.05
CA ASP A 520 -10.83 22.88 -15.20
C ASP A 520 -11.16 22.93 -13.70
N THR A 521 -12.43 23.04 -13.35
CA THR A 521 -12.90 22.96 -11.97
C THR A 521 -12.63 21.56 -11.39
N VAL A 522 -11.93 21.53 -10.24
CA VAL A 522 -11.66 20.29 -9.49
C VAL A 522 -12.90 19.87 -8.70
N VAL A 523 -13.40 18.67 -8.98
CA VAL A 523 -14.67 18.16 -8.43
C VAL A 523 -14.60 17.74 -6.95
N GLY A 524 -13.40 17.74 -6.35
CA GLY A 524 -13.19 17.34 -4.97
C GLY A 524 -13.12 15.81 -4.80
N ASP A 525 -12.94 15.38 -3.55
CA ASP A 525 -12.81 13.96 -3.22
C ASP A 525 -14.14 13.24 -3.53
N ARG A 526 -14.08 12.23 -4.40
CA ARG A 526 -15.25 11.48 -4.91
C ARG A 526 -16.38 12.36 -5.48
N GLY A 527 -16.05 13.56 -6.00
CA GLY A 527 -17.04 14.49 -6.48
C GLY A 527 -17.90 15.14 -5.38
N TYR A 528 -17.42 15.23 -4.16
CA TYR A 528 -18.17 15.75 -3.00
C TYR A 528 -18.80 17.14 -3.22
N ARG A 529 -18.23 17.95 -4.13
CA ARG A 529 -18.74 19.28 -4.47
C ARG A 529 -19.92 19.27 -5.43
N LEU A 530 -20.29 18.11 -5.96
CA LEU A 530 -21.38 17.93 -6.93
C LEU A 530 -22.55 17.19 -6.29
N SER A 531 -23.77 17.55 -6.69
CA SER A 531 -24.98 16.81 -6.35
C SER A 531 -24.97 15.40 -6.96
N GLY A 532 -25.83 14.52 -6.49
CA GLY A 532 -26.01 13.17 -7.06
C GLY A 532 -26.32 13.19 -8.54
N GLY A 533 -27.25 14.06 -8.97
CA GLY A 533 -27.65 14.21 -10.37
C GLY A 533 -26.54 14.78 -11.26
N GLU A 534 -25.73 15.69 -10.76
CA GLU A 534 -24.57 16.23 -11.50
C GLU A 534 -23.49 15.17 -11.71
N LYS A 535 -23.18 14.35 -10.69
CA LYS A 535 -22.26 13.23 -10.83
C LYS A 535 -22.74 12.22 -11.87
N GLN A 536 -24.01 11.91 -11.86
CA GLN A 536 -24.61 10.96 -12.79
C GLN A 536 -24.58 11.49 -14.22
N ARG A 537 -24.93 12.77 -14.45
CA ARG A 537 -24.81 13.42 -15.76
C ARG A 537 -23.37 13.47 -16.25
N LEU A 538 -22.37 13.68 -15.38
CA LEU A 538 -20.96 13.58 -15.78
C LEU A 538 -20.56 12.16 -16.15
N ALA A 539 -21.09 11.12 -15.48
CA ALA A 539 -20.87 9.73 -15.88
C ALA A 539 -21.51 9.42 -17.23
N ILE A 540 -22.70 9.98 -17.52
CA ILE A 540 -23.34 9.88 -18.83
C ILE A 540 -22.51 10.64 -19.89
N ALA A 541 -21.98 11.82 -19.60
CA ALA A 541 -21.07 12.54 -20.50
C ALA A 541 -19.82 11.69 -20.85
N ARG A 542 -19.24 10.96 -19.89
CA ARG A 542 -18.17 9.99 -20.15
C ARG A 542 -18.60 8.89 -21.11
N LEU A 543 -19.81 8.35 -20.93
CA LEU A 543 -20.36 7.33 -21.81
C LEU A 543 -20.57 7.86 -23.24
N LEU A 544 -21.14 9.06 -23.38
CA LEU A 544 -21.34 9.73 -24.67
C LEU A 544 -20.01 9.97 -25.39
N LEU A 545 -19.01 10.46 -24.66
CA LEU A 545 -17.67 10.71 -25.18
C LEU A 545 -16.97 9.43 -25.65
N LYS A 546 -17.14 8.32 -24.91
CA LYS A 546 -16.63 6.99 -25.26
C LYS A 546 -17.32 6.43 -26.50
N ALA A 547 -18.61 6.74 -26.70
CA ALA A 547 -19.46 6.31 -27.82
C ALA A 547 -19.43 4.78 -28.07
N PRO A 548 -19.71 3.93 -27.07
CA PRO A 548 -19.70 2.47 -27.24
C PRO A 548 -20.89 1.99 -28.06
N GLU A 549 -20.77 0.80 -28.68
CA GLU A 549 -21.86 0.14 -29.41
C GLU A 549 -22.90 -0.49 -28.49
N ILE A 550 -22.45 -0.97 -27.32
CA ILE A 550 -23.28 -1.58 -26.28
C ILE A 550 -23.29 -0.69 -25.05
N VAL A 551 -24.48 -0.44 -24.50
CA VAL A 551 -24.66 0.33 -23.26
C VAL A 551 -25.29 -0.54 -22.20
N VAL A 552 -24.67 -0.54 -21.01
CA VAL A 552 -25.21 -1.17 -19.81
C VAL A 552 -25.50 -0.08 -18.78
N LEU A 553 -26.75 0.02 -18.36
CA LEU A 553 -27.16 0.97 -17.33
C LEU A 553 -27.62 0.22 -16.07
N ASP A 554 -27.03 0.55 -14.95
CA ASP A 554 -27.55 0.20 -13.62
C ASP A 554 -28.23 1.46 -13.07
N GLU A 555 -29.56 1.56 -13.29
CA GLU A 555 -30.33 2.77 -13.06
C GLU A 555 -30.63 2.94 -11.58
N ALA A 556 -29.94 3.86 -10.91
CA ALA A 556 -30.33 4.36 -9.61
C ALA A 556 -30.40 5.88 -9.61
N THR A 557 -31.59 6.35 -9.74
CA THR A 557 -31.94 7.77 -9.60
C THR A 557 -32.64 8.03 -8.25
N ALA A 558 -32.41 7.17 -7.26
CA ALA A 558 -32.91 7.37 -5.92
C ALA A 558 -32.30 8.64 -5.30
N HIS A 559 -33.16 9.51 -4.76
CA HIS A 559 -32.79 10.75 -4.07
C HIS A 559 -32.40 11.95 -4.95
N LEU A 560 -32.87 12.05 -6.19
CA LEU A 560 -32.76 13.24 -7.00
C LEU A 560 -34.01 14.14 -6.83
N ASP A 561 -33.82 15.46 -6.96
CA ASP A 561 -34.92 16.38 -7.13
C ASP A 561 -35.54 16.22 -8.53
N SER A 562 -36.78 16.65 -8.72
CA SER A 562 -37.55 16.45 -9.97
C SER A 562 -36.89 17.08 -11.21
N GLU A 563 -36.18 18.22 -11.06
CA GLU A 563 -35.49 18.89 -12.16
C GLU A 563 -34.22 18.13 -12.57
N SER A 564 -33.41 17.72 -11.61
CA SER A 564 -32.22 16.87 -11.84
C SER A 564 -32.62 15.52 -12.44
N GLU A 565 -33.75 14.97 -12.02
CA GLU A 565 -34.29 13.73 -12.53
C GLU A 565 -34.67 13.84 -14.02
N ALA A 566 -35.40 14.86 -14.40
CA ALA A 566 -35.80 15.07 -15.81
C ALA A 566 -34.55 15.25 -16.70
N ALA A 567 -33.55 16.00 -16.24
CA ALA A 567 -32.29 16.18 -16.96
C ALA A 567 -31.51 14.88 -17.13
N VAL A 568 -31.45 14.04 -16.09
CA VAL A 568 -30.80 12.69 -16.17
C VAL A 568 -31.55 11.79 -17.14
N GLN A 569 -32.89 11.78 -17.16
CA GLN A 569 -33.68 11.00 -18.09
C GLN A 569 -33.43 11.41 -19.56
N LEU A 570 -33.39 12.69 -19.84
CA LEU A 570 -33.08 13.19 -21.19
C LEU A 570 -31.66 12.80 -21.62
N ALA A 571 -30.69 12.90 -20.71
CA ALA A 571 -29.33 12.47 -20.96
C ALA A 571 -29.23 10.96 -21.22
N LEU A 572 -29.98 10.14 -20.48
CA LEU A 572 -30.04 8.69 -20.68
C LEU A 572 -30.69 8.34 -22.04
N ALA A 573 -31.80 8.99 -22.42
CA ALA A 573 -32.41 8.79 -23.72
C ALA A 573 -31.41 9.05 -24.85
N THR A 574 -30.66 10.16 -24.78
CA THR A 574 -29.58 10.47 -25.74
C THR A 574 -28.46 9.41 -25.72
N ALA A 575 -28.14 8.86 -24.55
CA ALA A 575 -27.10 7.84 -24.42
C ALA A 575 -27.52 6.47 -24.97
N LEU A 576 -28.82 6.15 -25.03
CA LEU A 576 -29.35 4.89 -25.51
C LEU A 576 -29.67 4.93 -27.02
N GLU A 577 -29.87 6.10 -27.60
CA GLU A 577 -30.29 6.28 -28.99
C GLU A 577 -29.40 5.53 -29.98
N GLY A 578 -29.97 4.63 -30.78
CA GLY A 578 -29.29 3.85 -31.80
C GLY A 578 -28.28 2.80 -31.31
N ARG A 579 -28.24 2.50 -29.99
CA ARG A 579 -27.34 1.55 -29.40
C ARG A 579 -28.03 0.31 -28.87
N THR A 580 -27.33 -0.81 -28.87
CA THR A 580 -27.79 -2.03 -28.18
C THR A 580 -27.65 -1.86 -26.68
N SER A 581 -28.78 -1.98 -25.95
CA SER A 581 -28.82 -1.54 -24.56
C SER A 581 -29.40 -2.59 -23.62
N LEU A 582 -28.72 -2.77 -22.48
CA LEU A 582 -29.18 -3.62 -21.37
C LEU A 582 -29.35 -2.74 -20.13
N VAL A 583 -30.55 -2.57 -19.61
CA VAL A 583 -30.86 -1.63 -18.55
C VAL A 583 -31.49 -2.35 -17.35
N ILE A 584 -30.94 -2.16 -16.15
CA ILE A 584 -31.62 -2.52 -14.90
C ILE A 584 -32.61 -1.41 -14.61
N ALA A 585 -33.86 -1.69 -14.87
CA ALA A 585 -34.90 -0.68 -14.80
C ALA A 585 -35.53 -0.60 -13.40
N HIS A 586 -35.45 0.57 -12.81
CA HIS A 586 -36.14 0.97 -11.58
C HIS A 586 -37.22 2.04 -11.83
N ARG A 587 -37.41 2.43 -13.09
CA ARG A 587 -38.37 3.45 -13.50
C ARG A 587 -39.33 2.95 -14.56
N LEU A 588 -40.55 3.41 -14.44
CA LEU A 588 -41.62 3.06 -15.34
C LEU A 588 -41.35 3.49 -16.79
N SER A 589 -40.81 4.70 -17.00
CA SER A 589 -40.50 5.21 -18.35
C SER A 589 -39.59 4.26 -19.11
N THR A 590 -38.48 3.85 -18.51
CA THR A 590 -37.50 2.94 -19.11
C THR A 590 -38.10 1.56 -19.40
N VAL A 591 -38.95 1.07 -18.49
CA VAL A 591 -39.61 -0.23 -18.67
C VAL A 591 -40.64 -0.21 -19.83
N ARG A 592 -41.39 0.88 -19.98
CA ARG A 592 -42.38 1.05 -21.04
C ARG A 592 -41.76 1.19 -22.43
N GLU A 593 -40.60 1.84 -22.51
CA GLU A 593 -39.90 2.07 -23.77
C GLU A 593 -39.06 0.85 -24.20
N ALA A 594 -38.89 -0.16 -23.34
CA ALA A 594 -38.13 -1.34 -23.66
C ALA A 594 -38.76 -2.20 -24.73
N ASP A 595 -38.00 -2.62 -25.73
CA ASP A 595 -38.38 -3.55 -26.77
C ASP A 595 -38.69 -4.94 -26.20
N GLN A 596 -37.95 -5.29 -25.11
CA GLN A 596 -38.16 -6.53 -24.39
C GLN A 596 -37.85 -6.32 -22.89
N ILE A 597 -38.68 -6.91 -22.06
CA ILE A 597 -38.50 -6.99 -20.62
C ILE A 597 -38.16 -8.43 -20.25
N LEU A 598 -37.12 -8.61 -19.44
CA LEU A 598 -36.74 -9.89 -18.84
C LEU A 598 -37.00 -9.80 -17.34
N VAL A 599 -37.88 -10.62 -16.84
CA VAL A 599 -38.22 -10.69 -15.42
C VAL A 599 -37.38 -11.77 -14.77
N LEU A 600 -36.53 -11.33 -13.83
CA LEU A 600 -35.67 -12.22 -13.07
C LEU A 600 -36.25 -12.50 -11.69
N ASP A 601 -36.23 -13.78 -11.31
CA ASP A 601 -36.49 -14.22 -9.95
C ASP A 601 -35.56 -15.36 -9.56
N HIS A 602 -34.95 -15.25 -8.37
CA HIS A 602 -34.01 -16.24 -7.84
C HIS A 602 -32.95 -16.71 -8.86
N GLY A 603 -32.39 -15.78 -9.62
CA GLY A 603 -31.34 -16.05 -10.61
C GLY A 603 -31.79 -16.68 -11.91
N ARG A 604 -33.07 -16.73 -12.19
CA ARG A 604 -33.66 -17.27 -13.44
C ARG A 604 -34.51 -16.24 -14.14
N ILE A 605 -34.60 -16.31 -15.46
CA ILE A 605 -35.61 -15.56 -16.24
C ILE A 605 -36.91 -16.33 -16.16
N VAL A 606 -37.91 -15.75 -15.48
CA VAL A 606 -39.23 -16.37 -15.28
C VAL A 606 -40.28 -15.89 -16.28
N GLU A 607 -40.17 -14.62 -16.73
CA GLU A 607 -41.06 -14.04 -17.73
C GLU A 607 -40.26 -13.23 -18.74
N ARG A 608 -40.74 -13.15 -19.97
CA ARG A 608 -40.20 -12.31 -21.04
C ARG A 608 -41.29 -11.82 -21.96
N GLY A 609 -41.30 -10.54 -22.32
CA GLY A 609 -42.29 -9.93 -23.17
C GLY A 609 -42.16 -8.42 -23.25
N ARG A 610 -43.17 -7.76 -23.80
CA ARG A 610 -43.35 -6.30 -23.74
C ARG A 610 -44.17 -5.91 -22.53
N HIS A 611 -44.14 -4.65 -22.20
CA HIS A 611 -44.86 -4.09 -21.05
C HIS A 611 -46.36 -4.47 -21.02
N GLU A 612 -47.06 -4.26 -22.14
CA GLU A 612 -48.48 -4.53 -22.24
C GLU A 612 -48.82 -6.02 -22.11
N ASP A 613 -47.98 -6.89 -22.74
CA ASP A 613 -48.17 -8.34 -22.73
C ASP A 613 -48.02 -8.89 -21.31
N LEU A 614 -46.91 -8.50 -20.62
CA LEU A 614 -46.62 -8.96 -19.25
C LEU A 614 -47.60 -8.43 -18.20
N LEU A 615 -48.20 -7.27 -18.42
CA LEU A 615 -49.30 -6.79 -17.57
C LEU A 615 -50.58 -7.62 -17.77
N ALA A 616 -50.88 -7.97 -19.03
CA ALA A 616 -52.07 -8.78 -19.35
C ALA A 616 -51.94 -10.21 -18.80
N ASP A 617 -50.72 -10.78 -18.78
CA ASP A 617 -50.45 -12.12 -18.24
C ASP A 617 -50.68 -12.21 -16.72
N GLY A 618 -50.61 -11.07 -16.00
CA GLY A 618 -50.89 -11.00 -14.57
C GLY A 618 -49.89 -11.73 -13.67
N GLY A 619 -48.69 -11.98 -14.16
CA GLY A 619 -47.60 -12.68 -13.46
C GLY A 619 -46.78 -11.82 -12.49
N LEU A 620 -45.55 -12.26 -12.23
CA LEU A 620 -44.61 -11.55 -11.31
C LEU A 620 -44.37 -10.10 -11.75
N TYR A 621 -44.29 -9.86 -13.08
CA TYR A 621 -44.13 -8.51 -13.60
C TYR A 621 -45.30 -7.60 -13.20
N ALA A 622 -46.52 -8.05 -13.35
CA ALA A 622 -47.71 -7.28 -12.99
C ALA A 622 -47.81 -7.01 -11.48
N GLU A 623 -47.29 -7.92 -10.64
CA GLU A 623 -47.19 -7.73 -9.21
C GLU A 623 -46.14 -6.66 -8.86
N LEU A 624 -44.93 -6.75 -9.44
CA LEU A 624 -43.86 -5.75 -9.26
C LEU A 624 -44.27 -4.38 -9.77
N TYR A 625 -45.00 -4.32 -10.88
CA TYR A 625 -45.54 -3.09 -11.43
C TYR A 625 -46.48 -2.40 -10.43
N ARG A 626 -47.41 -3.13 -9.85
CA ARG A 626 -48.35 -2.59 -8.85
C ARG A 626 -47.61 -2.05 -7.61
N ILE A 627 -46.59 -2.76 -7.14
CA ILE A 627 -45.88 -2.37 -5.93
C ILE A 627 -44.96 -1.16 -6.16
N GLN A 628 -44.30 -1.08 -7.31
CA GLN A 628 -43.25 -0.09 -7.55
C GLN A 628 -43.70 1.12 -8.37
N PHE A 629 -44.70 0.97 -9.25
CA PHE A 629 -44.97 1.95 -10.30
C PHE A 629 -46.41 2.49 -10.29
N GLU A 630 -47.39 1.79 -9.70
CA GLU A 630 -48.79 2.24 -9.70
C GLU A 630 -48.98 3.59 -8.97
N GLY A 631 -48.13 3.89 -7.96
CA GLY A 631 -48.10 5.20 -7.31
C GLY A 631 -47.53 6.32 -8.18
N GLN A 632 -46.60 6.03 -9.07
CA GLN A 632 -45.97 7.01 -9.98
C GLN A 632 -46.89 7.37 -11.16
N ASP A 633 -47.75 6.44 -11.62
CA ASP A 633 -48.74 6.74 -12.64
C ASP A 633 -49.86 7.65 -12.11
N ALA A 634 -50.25 7.52 -10.84
CA ALA A 634 -51.25 8.38 -10.22
C ALA A 634 -50.79 9.85 -10.11
N GLU A 635 -49.54 10.09 -9.71
CA GLU A 635 -48.96 11.44 -9.63
C GLU A 635 -48.86 12.12 -11.02
N ARG A 636 -48.53 11.39 -12.08
CA ARG A 636 -48.46 11.95 -13.45
C ARG A 636 -49.80 12.32 -14.03
N VAL A 637 -50.85 11.60 -13.69
CA VAL A 637 -52.21 11.90 -14.15
C VAL A 637 -52.74 13.16 -13.44
N GLU A 638 -52.37 13.39 -12.19
CA GLU A 638 -52.70 14.63 -11.46
C GLU A 638 -51.90 15.86 -11.97
N GLU A 639 -50.65 15.71 -12.37
CA GLU A 639 -49.86 16.81 -12.96
C GLU A 639 -50.27 17.17 -14.40
N ALA A 640 -50.91 16.26 -15.12
CA ALA A 640 -51.39 16.47 -16.50
C ALA A 640 -52.84 16.98 -16.59
N SER A 641 -53.59 17.03 -15.48
CA SER A 641 -54.96 17.56 -15.37
C SER A 641 -54.98 18.95 -14.71
#